data_8f40e1938fb20c2618581324637ee77e
#
_entry.id   8f40e1938fb20c2618581324637ee77e
#
_cell.length_a   1.000
_cell.length_b   1.000
_cell.length_c   1.000
_cell.angle_alpha   90.00
_cell.angle_beta   90.00
_cell.angle_gamma   90.00
#
_symmetry.space_group_name_H-M   'P 1'
#
loop_
_entity.id
_entity.type
_entity.pdbx_description
1 polymer ?
#
loop_
_entity_poly.entity_id
_entity_poly.type
_entity_poly.pdbx_seq_one_letter_code
_entity_poly.pdbx_strand_id
1 'polypeptide(L)'
;MNRLANESSPYLLRHKDNPVEWYPWGPEALAAAEAQNKPILLSIGFTACHWCHVMEKESFSNPETAALMNEGFINIKVDREERPDVDQIYQAAANIMGSAGGWPLTIFLTPKGAPYFVATYLPDEERLGHPAFKKVLADMLRAYREQGEQIATTTTATVTQLSNLWNRDMRGPIDGTLLDTGALRIAQRFDIFFGGQTAQMKFPSVTSLEVLWRAFLRTGMTQFMQLMSITLDNILLGGLFDHIGGGFSRYCSDERWQVPHFEKMLNDNAMLLEFMTSVWQFNRNNLCRSRIEDTVAFLLRDMRNGDAFCASMDAETDGEEGKYYLWTEAEIDAALMGTFVAKFKTVYNVSRDGTYQGKNVLQRLGSPAPFPQSEADEALLAKQRELLLKARQQRKPPAVDSKVLADWNGLTIAALANAGAVFQKGEWTTAAIKAFDFVVKALGDGERLHHSWYNGKRSALAFADDYAQMARAALILYETVGEKRYLEQAKAWVRTLNEHYWDATGAGYFYTADDAPQLIVRARMVFDQPSPSANGTMLQVLSRLAMITGVKDYMDRINAMLNGFAGEAARAWVSMPSFFNGFEYAATDLHLIVIGPLNNPKTHELTAAVLGRALPNRCLSVVSPDEQFPEGHPMHGKTMVNGQPTVYVCQRQTVSAPISNPVTLSQMLQLPQRPQPGALPQ
;
A
#
# COMPACT_ATOMS: atom_id res chain seq x y z
N MET A 1 -13.05 6.44 -32.34
CA MET A 1 -12.94 5.71 -31.05
C MET A 1 -12.27 4.36 -31.32
N ASN A 2 -11.23 4.05 -30.56
CA ASN A 2 -10.54 2.77 -30.59
C ASN A 2 -11.17 1.75 -29.61
N ARG A 3 -10.58 0.56 -29.45
CA ARG A 3 -11.14 -0.52 -28.61
C ARG A 3 -11.25 -0.18 -27.13
N LEU A 4 -10.44 0.77 -26.64
CA LEU A 4 -10.51 1.20 -25.22
C LEU A 4 -11.85 1.83 -24.83
N ALA A 5 -12.69 2.21 -25.78
CA ALA A 5 -14.03 2.72 -25.51
C ALA A 5 -14.95 1.71 -24.78
N ASN A 6 -14.63 0.41 -24.83
CA ASN A 6 -15.40 -0.66 -24.21
C ASN A 6 -14.88 -1.06 -22.82
N GLU A 7 -13.75 -0.47 -22.41
CA GLU A 7 -13.09 -0.80 -21.13
C GLU A 7 -13.79 -0.18 -19.91
N SER A 8 -13.40 -0.65 -18.73
CA SER A 8 -13.89 -0.09 -17.45
C SER A 8 -12.92 0.92 -16.84
N SER A 9 -11.62 0.80 -17.10
CA SER A 9 -10.60 1.66 -16.51
C SER A 9 -10.79 3.14 -16.90
N PRO A 10 -10.89 4.09 -15.95
CA PRO A 10 -10.88 5.53 -16.23
C PRO A 10 -9.64 5.95 -17.03
N TYR A 11 -8.48 5.36 -16.75
CA TYR A 11 -7.26 5.61 -17.49
C TYR A 11 -7.34 5.16 -18.94
N LEU A 12 -7.83 3.95 -19.21
CA LEU A 12 -7.99 3.45 -20.57
C LEU A 12 -9.05 4.25 -21.34
N LEU A 13 -10.18 4.58 -20.70
CA LEU A 13 -11.24 5.38 -21.28
C LEU A 13 -10.76 6.78 -21.68
N ARG A 14 -9.81 7.37 -21.00
CA ARG A 14 -9.18 8.64 -21.38
C ARG A 14 -8.53 8.58 -22.76
N HIS A 15 -7.95 7.43 -23.12
CA HIS A 15 -7.25 7.20 -24.39
C HIS A 15 -8.16 6.69 -25.52
N LYS A 16 -9.46 6.53 -25.32
CA LYS A 16 -10.41 5.96 -26.30
C LYS A 16 -10.53 6.77 -27.60
N ASP A 17 -10.30 8.08 -27.55
CA ASP A 17 -10.43 9.00 -28.67
C ASP A 17 -9.07 9.37 -29.30
N ASN A 18 -7.94 8.81 -28.82
CA ASN A 18 -6.66 8.97 -29.49
C ASN A 18 -6.72 8.40 -30.94
N PRO A 19 -5.99 8.99 -31.89
CA PRO A 19 -5.88 8.45 -33.23
C PRO A 19 -5.11 7.14 -33.31
N VAL A 20 -4.46 6.70 -32.23
CA VAL A 20 -3.81 5.40 -32.09
C VAL A 20 -4.86 4.30 -31.99
N GLU A 21 -4.68 3.21 -32.73
CA GLU A 21 -5.50 2.00 -32.63
C GLU A 21 -5.11 1.16 -31.43
N TRP A 22 -5.48 1.64 -30.23
CA TRP A 22 -5.18 0.98 -28.98
C TRP A 22 -6.00 -0.29 -28.77
N TYR A 23 -5.32 -1.32 -28.29
CA TYR A 23 -5.90 -2.52 -27.67
C TYR A 23 -5.74 -2.46 -26.15
N PRO A 24 -6.67 -2.99 -25.36
CA PRO A 24 -6.39 -3.38 -23.98
C PRO A 24 -5.48 -4.64 -23.99
N TRP A 25 -4.80 -4.92 -22.89
CA TRP A 25 -4.05 -6.16 -22.74
C TRP A 25 -5.01 -7.36 -22.70
N GLY A 26 -4.86 -8.27 -23.61
CA GLY A 26 -5.71 -9.44 -23.68
C GLY A 26 -5.42 -10.35 -24.88
N PRO A 27 -6.16 -11.48 -25.00
CA PRO A 27 -5.95 -12.47 -26.07
C PRO A 27 -6.12 -11.90 -27.48
N GLU A 28 -7.05 -10.94 -27.68
CA GLU A 28 -7.28 -10.30 -28.98
C GLU A 28 -6.04 -9.59 -29.49
N ALA A 29 -5.37 -8.81 -28.62
CA ALA A 29 -4.16 -8.07 -28.98
C ALA A 29 -2.99 -8.98 -29.32
N LEU A 30 -2.78 -10.02 -28.50
CA LEU A 30 -1.71 -11.00 -28.73
C LEU A 30 -1.94 -11.81 -30.00
N ALA A 31 -3.16 -12.28 -30.24
CA ALA A 31 -3.52 -12.99 -31.48
C ALA A 31 -3.35 -12.10 -32.72
N ALA A 32 -3.71 -10.80 -32.62
CA ALA A 32 -3.50 -9.85 -33.72
C ALA A 32 -2.00 -9.66 -34.03
N ALA A 33 -1.15 -9.58 -32.97
CA ALA A 33 0.30 -9.47 -33.15
C ALA A 33 0.91 -10.71 -33.84
N GLU A 34 0.50 -11.90 -33.41
CA GLU A 34 0.96 -13.15 -34.02
C GLU A 34 0.46 -13.29 -35.46
N ALA A 35 -0.82 -13.05 -35.70
CA ALA A 35 -1.42 -13.21 -37.05
C ALA A 35 -0.82 -12.23 -38.09
N GLN A 36 -0.47 -11.01 -37.68
CA GLN A 36 0.13 -9.99 -38.54
C GLN A 36 1.66 -10.02 -38.52
N ASN A 37 2.28 -10.84 -37.65
CA ASN A 37 3.71 -10.85 -37.39
C ASN A 37 4.26 -9.44 -37.11
N LYS A 38 3.50 -8.63 -36.32
CA LYS A 38 3.87 -7.28 -35.91
C LYS A 38 4.40 -7.28 -34.50
N PRO A 39 5.46 -6.52 -34.21
CA PRO A 39 5.89 -6.28 -32.83
C PRO A 39 4.80 -5.52 -32.06
N ILE A 40 4.80 -5.69 -30.76
CA ILE A 40 3.87 -5.00 -29.86
C ILE A 40 4.56 -3.74 -29.30
N LEU A 41 3.86 -2.60 -29.34
CA LEU A 41 4.20 -1.43 -28.54
C LEU A 41 3.28 -1.43 -27.31
N LEU A 42 3.86 -1.70 -26.16
CA LEU A 42 3.17 -1.71 -24.87
C LEU A 42 3.41 -0.39 -24.13
N SER A 43 2.35 0.31 -23.75
CA SER A 43 2.40 1.51 -22.94
C SER A 43 1.63 1.29 -21.63
N ILE A 44 2.33 1.38 -20.50
CA ILE A 44 1.77 1.18 -19.15
C ILE A 44 1.79 2.51 -18.40
N GLY A 45 0.68 2.82 -17.72
CA GLY A 45 0.52 4.02 -16.90
C GLY A 45 -0.67 3.91 -15.97
N PHE A 46 -1.11 5.02 -15.42
CA PHE A 46 -2.28 5.12 -14.52
C PHE A 46 -2.85 6.54 -14.49
N THR A 47 -4.03 6.72 -13.91
CA THR A 47 -4.79 7.97 -13.99
C THR A 47 -4.03 9.16 -13.38
N ALA A 48 -3.42 9.01 -12.21
CA ALA A 48 -2.72 10.10 -11.50
C ALA A 48 -1.31 10.40 -12.03
N CYS A 49 -0.88 9.74 -13.12
CA CYS A 49 0.46 9.84 -13.67
C CYS A 49 0.64 11.08 -14.56
N HIS A 50 1.27 12.13 -14.05
CA HIS A 50 1.54 13.38 -14.78
C HIS A 50 2.27 13.16 -16.12
N TRP A 51 3.38 12.43 -16.13
CA TRP A 51 4.16 12.18 -17.36
C TRP A 51 3.40 11.31 -18.38
N CYS A 52 2.45 10.51 -17.95
CA CYS A 52 1.55 9.79 -18.85
C CYS A 52 0.63 10.75 -19.61
N HIS A 53 0.14 11.79 -18.93
CA HIS A 53 -0.67 12.85 -19.53
C HIS A 53 0.14 13.71 -20.50
N VAL A 54 1.39 14.01 -20.18
CA VAL A 54 2.31 14.74 -21.09
C VAL A 54 2.51 13.94 -22.38
N MET A 55 2.85 12.64 -22.27
CA MET A 55 3.06 11.79 -23.44
C MET A 55 1.79 11.60 -24.27
N GLU A 56 0.61 11.58 -23.64
CA GLU A 56 -0.68 11.55 -24.33
C GLU A 56 -0.85 12.77 -25.25
N LYS A 57 -0.64 13.97 -24.69
CA LYS A 57 -0.81 15.23 -25.42
C LYS A 57 0.21 15.38 -26.56
N GLU A 58 1.47 15.07 -26.29
CA GLU A 58 2.56 15.28 -27.23
C GLU A 58 2.63 14.22 -28.32
N SER A 59 2.41 12.94 -27.98
CA SER A 59 2.67 11.82 -28.87
C SER A 59 1.40 11.09 -29.28
N PHE A 60 0.54 10.65 -28.35
CA PHE A 60 -0.59 9.77 -28.68
C PHE A 60 -1.78 10.50 -29.32
N SER A 61 -1.86 11.81 -29.12
CA SER A 61 -2.86 12.68 -29.77
C SER A 61 -2.41 13.25 -31.10
N ASN A 62 -1.14 13.02 -31.48
CA ASN A 62 -0.56 13.48 -32.76
C ASN A 62 -0.88 12.48 -33.89
N PRO A 63 -1.61 12.90 -34.99
CA PRO A 63 -2.00 11.97 -36.06
C PRO A 63 -0.82 11.35 -36.82
N GLU A 64 0.31 12.07 -36.99
CA GLU A 64 1.50 11.53 -37.67
C GLU A 64 2.17 10.44 -36.84
N THR A 65 2.33 10.69 -35.53
CA THR A 65 2.87 9.68 -34.62
C THR A 65 1.96 8.46 -34.55
N ALA A 66 0.64 8.66 -34.48
CA ALA A 66 -0.34 7.59 -34.48
C ALA A 66 -0.31 6.75 -35.76
N ALA A 67 -0.11 7.37 -36.94
CA ALA A 67 0.02 6.65 -38.21
C ALA A 67 1.22 5.70 -38.17
N LEU A 68 2.39 6.16 -37.71
CA LEU A 68 3.58 5.32 -37.55
C LEU A 68 3.36 4.15 -36.58
N MET A 69 2.69 4.42 -35.45
CA MET A 69 2.34 3.39 -34.47
C MET A 69 1.41 2.33 -35.06
N ASN A 70 0.34 2.75 -35.75
CA ASN A 70 -0.68 1.85 -36.31
C ASN A 70 -0.13 1.00 -37.47
N GLU A 71 0.74 1.60 -38.29
CA GLU A 71 1.38 0.87 -39.39
C GLU A 71 2.35 -0.20 -38.88
N GLY A 72 3.19 0.17 -37.91
CA GLY A 72 4.35 -0.65 -37.48
C GLY A 72 4.05 -1.65 -36.38
N PHE A 73 3.05 -1.40 -35.51
CA PHE A 73 2.89 -2.12 -34.25
C PHE A 73 1.45 -2.53 -33.98
N ILE A 74 1.28 -3.52 -33.10
CA ILE A 74 0.05 -3.70 -32.33
C ILE A 74 0.23 -2.89 -31.04
N ASN A 75 -0.58 -1.85 -30.88
CA ASN A 75 -0.45 -0.90 -29.79
C ASN A 75 -1.32 -1.34 -28.60
N ILE A 76 -0.69 -1.67 -27.47
CA ILE A 76 -1.40 -2.11 -26.26
C ILE A 76 -1.25 -1.04 -25.18
N LYS A 77 -2.39 -0.66 -24.58
CA LYS A 77 -2.45 0.25 -23.43
C LYS A 77 -2.83 -0.53 -22.18
N VAL A 78 -2.11 -0.30 -21.09
CA VAL A 78 -2.34 -0.97 -19.80
C VAL A 78 -2.49 0.05 -18.68
N ASP A 79 -3.55 -0.09 -17.91
CA ASP A 79 -3.67 0.51 -16.59
C ASP A 79 -2.98 -0.39 -15.57
N ARG A 80 -1.88 0.11 -14.99
CA ARG A 80 -1.09 -0.65 -13.99
C ARG A 80 -1.89 -1.00 -12.74
N GLU A 81 -2.92 -0.21 -12.44
CA GLU A 81 -3.77 -0.43 -11.27
C GLU A 81 -4.85 -1.47 -11.52
N GLU A 82 -5.20 -1.78 -12.78
CA GLU A 82 -6.07 -2.91 -13.12
C GLU A 82 -5.30 -4.18 -13.51
N ARG A 83 -4.07 -4.02 -13.98
CA ARG A 83 -3.19 -5.13 -14.41
C ARG A 83 -1.81 -5.00 -13.76
N PRO A 84 -1.75 -5.03 -12.40
CA PRO A 84 -0.47 -5.00 -11.69
C PRO A 84 0.43 -6.20 -12.01
N ASP A 85 -0.13 -7.33 -12.43
CA ASP A 85 0.59 -8.51 -12.91
C ASP A 85 1.44 -8.20 -14.15
N VAL A 86 0.87 -7.49 -15.12
CA VAL A 86 1.56 -7.04 -16.34
C VAL A 86 2.59 -5.97 -15.98
N ASP A 87 2.20 -4.95 -15.21
CA ASP A 87 3.10 -3.86 -14.81
C ASP A 87 4.36 -4.39 -14.11
N GLN A 88 4.21 -5.24 -13.09
CA GLN A 88 5.34 -5.75 -12.32
C GLN A 88 6.32 -6.59 -13.15
N ILE A 89 5.82 -7.41 -14.07
CA ILE A 89 6.66 -8.20 -14.97
C ILE A 89 7.49 -7.28 -15.88
N TYR A 90 6.88 -6.26 -16.47
CA TYR A 90 7.58 -5.40 -17.41
C TYR A 90 8.42 -4.32 -16.72
N GLN A 91 8.11 -3.89 -15.51
CA GLN A 91 9.01 -3.08 -14.67
C GLN A 91 10.27 -3.87 -14.30
N ALA A 92 10.12 -5.16 -13.94
CA ALA A 92 11.27 -6.02 -13.67
C ALA A 92 12.10 -6.27 -14.94
N ALA A 93 11.44 -6.45 -16.11
CA ALA A 93 12.13 -6.53 -17.38
C ALA A 93 12.92 -5.25 -17.68
N ALA A 94 12.34 -4.07 -17.40
CA ALA A 94 13.02 -2.80 -17.55
C ALA A 94 14.31 -2.75 -16.72
N ASN A 95 14.24 -3.13 -15.44
CA ASN A 95 15.41 -3.17 -14.57
C ASN A 95 16.49 -4.15 -15.07
N ILE A 96 16.10 -5.35 -15.54
CA ILE A 96 17.01 -6.34 -16.14
C ILE A 96 17.69 -5.77 -17.39
N MET A 97 16.99 -4.97 -18.19
CA MET A 97 17.50 -4.35 -19.40
C MET A 97 18.25 -3.04 -19.15
N GLY A 98 18.50 -2.65 -17.88
CA GLY A 98 19.31 -1.50 -17.49
C GLY A 98 18.56 -0.18 -17.40
N SER A 99 17.21 -0.18 -17.44
CA SER A 99 16.36 0.98 -17.16
C SER A 99 15.93 1.00 -15.70
N ALA A 100 15.85 2.18 -15.10
CA ALA A 100 15.33 2.32 -13.73
C ALA A 100 13.83 2.03 -13.62
N GLY A 101 13.13 1.87 -14.74
CA GLY A 101 11.68 1.76 -14.76
C GLY A 101 10.97 3.06 -14.45
N GLY A 102 9.67 2.99 -14.16
CA GLY A 102 8.82 4.15 -13.87
C GLY A 102 7.64 4.26 -14.83
N TRP A 103 6.85 5.32 -14.71
CA TRP A 103 5.67 5.56 -15.55
C TRP A 103 5.72 6.94 -16.19
N PRO A 104 5.28 7.03 -17.51
CA PRO A 104 4.84 5.93 -18.34
C PRO A 104 5.98 4.95 -18.61
N LEU A 105 5.64 3.65 -18.74
CA LEU A 105 6.58 2.64 -19.18
C LEU A 105 6.27 2.30 -20.65
N THR A 106 7.24 2.45 -21.53
CA THR A 106 7.13 2.17 -22.98
C THR A 106 8.03 1.00 -23.32
N ILE A 107 7.44 -0.11 -23.79
CA ILE A 107 8.18 -1.33 -24.08
C ILE A 107 7.83 -1.85 -25.46
N PHE A 108 8.84 -2.32 -26.18
CA PHE A 108 8.65 -3.03 -27.45
C PHE A 108 8.84 -4.52 -27.24
N LEU A 109 7.82 -5.29 -27.65
CA LEU A 109 7.75 -6.72 -27.43
C LEU A 109 7.67 -7.46 -28.77
N THR A 110 8.15 -8.69 -28.77
CA THR A 110 7.80 -9.66 -29.84
C THR A 110 6.30 -9.97 -29.79
N PRO A 111 5.71 -10.56 -30.85
CA PRO A 111 4.30 -11.00 -30.83
C PRO A 111 3.94 -11.92 -29.65
N LYS A 112 4.92 -12.62 -29.10
CA LYS A 112 4.77 -13.51 -27.92
C LYS A 112 4.94 -12.80 -26.58
N GLY A 113 5.02 -11.46 -26.57
CA GLY A 113 5.15 -10.66 -25.34
C GLY A 113 6.56 -10.58 -24.74
N ALA A 114 7.61 -11.10 -25.40
CA ALA A 114 8.98 -11.02 -24.89
C ALA A 114 9.62 -9.65 -25.22
N PRO A 115 10.16 -8.92 -24.19
CA PRO A 115 10.65 -7.56 -24.37
C PRO A 115 12.03 -7.50 -25.04
N TYR A 116 12.21 -6.57 -26.03
CA TYR A 116 13.49 -6.34 -26.68
C TYR A 116 14.01 -4.90 -26.58
N PHE A 117 13.15 -3.95 -26.20
CA PHE A 117 13.56 -2.57 -25.91
C PHE A 117 12.63 -1.97 -24.85
N VAL A 118 13.18 -1.09 -24.02
CA VAL A 118 12.46 -0.40 -22.95
C VAL A 118 12.88 1.06 -22.86
N ALA A 119 11.90 1.92 -22.61
CA ALA A 119 12.05 3.31 -22.24
C ALA A 119 10.93 3.70 -21.27
N THR A 120 11.10 4.85 -20.62
CA THR A 120 10.00 5.49 -19.87
C THR A 120 9.32 6.53 -20.75
N TYR A 121 9.24 7.77 -20.31
CA TYR A 121 8.73 8.87 -21.09
C TYR A 121 9.61 9.14 -22.32
N LEU A 122 8.99 9.35 -23.48
CA LEU A 122 9.62 9.69 -24.74
C LEU A 122 8.94 10.96 -25.31
N PRO A 123 9.67 12.07 -25.47
CA PRO A 123 9.13 13.33 -26.00
C PRO A 123 8.82 13.24 -27.50
N ASP A 124 7.99 14.15 -28.00
CA ASP A 124 7.70 14.30 -29.44
C ASP A 124 8.93 14.78 -30.27
N GLU A 125 9.79 15.59 -29.65
CA GLU A 125 11.06 16.06 -30.19
C GLU A 125 12.22 15.73 -29.23
N GLU A 126 13.44 15.62 -29.75
CA GLU A 126 14.62 15.33 -28.91
C GLU A 126 14.86 16.44 -27.89
N ARG A 127 14.80 16.12 -26.61
CA ARG A 127 15.02 17.05 -25.50
C ARG A 127 15.43 16.35 -24.22
N LEU A 128 16.16 17.08 -23.35
CA LEU A 128 16.57 16.58 -22.02
C LEU A 128 17.34 15.25 -22.08
N GLY A 129 18.04 14.98 -23.20
CA GLY A 129 18.79 13.73 -23.40
C GLY A 129 17.92 12.52 -23.79
N HIS A 130 16.62 12.72 -24.01
CA HIS A 130 15.70 11.69 -24.53
C HIS A 130 15.53 11.85 -26.05
N PRO A 131 15.62 10.75 -26.83
CA PRO A 131 15.35 10.78 -28.27
C PRO A 131 13.87 11.06 -28.55
N ALA A 132 13.58 11.63 -29.72
CA ALA A 132 12.21 11.81 -30.17
C ALA A 132 11.48 10.46 -30.32
N PHE A 133 10.22 10.37 -29.89
CA PHE A 133 9.44 9.14 -29.95
C PHE A 133 9.30 8.59 -31.38
N LYS A 134 9.07 9.45 -32.39
CA LYS A 134 9.00 9.04 -33.79
C LYS A 134 10.28 8.34 -34.28
N LYS A 135 11.45 8.81 -33.83
CA LYS A 135 12.73 8.17 -34.13
C LYS A 135 12.84 6.79 -33.49
N VAL A 136 12.45 6.68 -32.21
CA VAL A 136 12.43 5.38 -31.51
C VAL A 136 11.50 4.38 -32.20
N LEU A 137 10.31 4.81 -32.63
CA LEU A 137 9.37 3.94 -33.39
C LEU A 137 10.03 3.40 -34.67
N ALA A 138 10.66 4.27 -35.47
CA ALA A 138 11.33 3.88 -36.70
C ALA A 138 12.52 2.93 -36.45
N ASP A 139 13.36 3.23 -35.44
CA ASP A 139 14.51 2.41 -35.09
C ASP A 139 14.10 1.01 -34.60
N MET A 140 13.05 0.90 -33.76
CA MET A 140 12.57 -0.35 -33.21
C MET A 140 11.90 -1.22 -34.30
N LEU A 141 11.16 -0.61 -35.22
CA LEU A 141 10.56 -1.34 -36.33
C LEU A 141 11.65 -1.87 -37.30
N ARG A 142 12.68 -1.07 -37.59
CA ARG A 142 13.83 -1.50 -38.39
C ARG A 142 14.58 -2.64 -37.69
N ALA A 143 14.88 -2.51 -36.39
CA ALA A 143 15.54 -3.55 -35.63
C ALA A 143 14.73 -4.87 -35.67
N TYR A 144 13.41 -4.80 -35.50
CA TYR A 144 12.55 -5.99 -35.56
C TYR A 144 12.62 -6.70 -36.90
N ARG A 145 12.70 -5.95 -38.02
CA ARG A 145 12.78 -6.50 -39.39
C ARG A 145 14.15 -7.05 -39.74
N GLU A 146 15.23 -6.41 -39.29
CA GLU A 146 16.59 -6.65 -39.75
C GLU A 146 17.48 -7.42 -38.76
N GLN A 147 17.13 -7.42 -37.44
CA GLN A 147 17.99 -7.96 -36.38
C GLN A 147 17.31 -9.09 -35.59
N GLY A 148 16.59 -9.97 -36.30
CA GLY A 148 15.79 -11.03 -35.68
C GLY A 148 16.58 -11.96 -34.73
N GLU A 149 17.81 -12.34 -35.08
CA GLU A 149 18.67 -13.20 -34.25
C GLU A 149 19.09 -12.50 -32.94
N GLN A 150 19.45 -11.21 -33.04
CA GLN A 150 19.82 -10.42 -31.86
C GLN A 150 18.62 -10.23 -30.92
N ILE A 151 17.44 -9.93 -31.48
CA ILE A 151 16.20 -9.83 -30.72
C ILE A 151 15.87 -11.17 -30.04
N ALA A 152 15.97 -12.29 -30.74
CA ALA A 152 15.73 -13.62 -30.17
C ALA A 152 16.69 -13.92 -28.98
N THR A 153 17.98 -13.56 -29.12
CA THR A 153 18.96 -13.72 -28.07
C THR A 153 18.63 -12.84 -26.86
N THR A 154 18.34 -11.56 -27.06
CA THR A 154 18.01 -10.62 -25.98
C THR A 154 16.76 -11.02 -25.25
N THR A 155 15.69 -11.36 -25.96
CA THR A 155 14.40 -11.74 -25.38
C THR A 155 14.50 -13.04 -24.58
N THR A 156 15.23 -14.06 -25.11
CA THR A 156 15.47 -15.31 -24.38
C THR A 156 16.22 -15.07 -23.08
N ALA A 157 17.27 -14.26 -23.12
CA ALA A 157 18.05 -13.91 -21.92
C ALA A 157 17.18 -13.17 -20.90
N THR A 158 16.39 -12.17 -21.33
CA THR A 158 15.52 -11.39 -20.45
C THR A 158 14.44 -12.26 -19.80
N VAL A 159 13.74 -13.10 -20.58
CA VAL A 159 12.71 -14.00 -20.03
C VAL A 159 13.30 -15.02 -19.05
N THR A 160 14.51 -15.55 -19.34
CA THR A 160 15.23 -16.44 -18.41
C THR A 160 15.57 -15.72 -17.11
N GLN A 161 16.05 -14.49 -17.16
CA GLN A 161 16.36 -13.71 -15.97
C GLN A 161 15.09 -13.36 -15.17
N LEU A 162 13.98 -13.02 -15.84
CA LEU A 162 12.68 -12.81 -15.18
C LEU A 162 12.21 -14.06 -14.44
N SER A 163 12.28 -15.23 -15.11
CA SER A 163 11.92 -16.49 -14.46
C SER A 163 12.80 -16.75 -13.22
N ASN A 164 14.10 -16.55 -13.35
CA ASN A 164 15.04 -16.74 -12.24
C ASN A 164 14.83 -15.74 -11.10
N LEU A 165 14.36 -14.53 -11.40
CA LEU A 165 14.12 -13.52 -10.37
C LEU A 165 13.10 -13.99 -9.32
N TRP A 166 12.00 -14.61 -9.77
CA TRP A 166 10.90 -15.00 -8.88
C TRP A 166 10.80 -16.48 -8.57
N ASN A 167 11.34 -17.36 -9.43
CA ASN A 167 11.12 -18.81 -9.35
C ASN A 167 12.40 -19.58 -8.99
N ARG A 168 13.52 -18.86 -8.70
CA ARG A 168 14.73 -19.50 -8.18
C ARG A 168 14.49 -20.07 -6.79
N ASP A 169 15.38 -20.94 -6.36
CA ASP A 169 15.42 -21.37 -4.96
C ASP A 169 15.84 -20.21 -4.05
N MET A 170 14.93 -19.79 -3.18
CA MET A 170 15.08 -18.70 -2.23
C MET A 170 15.27 -19.24 -0.79
N ARG A 171 15.36 -20.56 -0.62
CA ARG A 171 15.49 -21.19 0.69
C ARG A 171 16.80 -20.83 1.37
N GLY A 172 16.77 -20.82 2.69
CA GLY A 172 17.93 -20.58 3.53
C GLY A 172 17.63 -20.88 4.99
N PRO A 173 18.67 -20.90 5.83
CA PRO A 173 18.46 -21.07 7.26
C PRO A 173 17.70 -19.86 7.81
N ILE A 174 16.75 -20.16 8.69
CA ILE A 174 16.04 -19.14 9.45
C ILE A 174 16.42 -19.26 10.91
N ASP A 175 16.87 -18.15 11.49
CA ASP A 175 17.18 -18.05 12.91
C ASP A 175 16.72 -16.69 13.46
N GLY A 176 16.75 -16.55 14.79
CA GLY A 176 16.33 -15.31 15.46
C GLY A 176 17.19 -14.09 15.12
N THR A 177 18.39 -14.27 14.57
CA THR A 177 19.29 -13.16 14.23
C THR A 177 18.90 -12.49 12.92
N LEU A 178 18.11 -13.17 12.07
CA LEU A 178 17.66 -12.63 10.78
C LEU A 178 16.82 -11.36 10.96
N LEU A 179 15.93 -11.31 11.96
CA LEU A 179 15.12 -10.13 12.28
C LEU A 179 15.98 -8.93 12.69
N ASP A 180 16.95 -9.15 13.57
CA ASP A 180 17.81 -8.07 14.06
C ASP A 180 18.79 -7.59 12.97
N THR A 181 19.36 -8.51 12.22
CA THR A 181 20.22 -8.20 11.08
C THR A 181 19.48 -7.45 9.99
N GLY A 182 18.27 -7.88 9.65
CA GLY A 182 17.40 -7.19 8.69
C GLY A 182 17.07 -5.77 9.12
N ALA A 183 16.66 -5.58 10.38
CA ALA A 183 16.36 -4.27 10.93
C ALA A 183 17.58 -3.33 10.93
N LEU A 184 18.76 -3.83 11.32
CA LEU A 184 20.01 -3.05 11.29
C LEU A 184 20.39 -2.63 9.86
N ARG A 185 20.27 -3.53 8.89
CA ARG A 185 20.56 -3.23 7.48
C ARG A 185 19.57 -2.25 6.87
N ILE A 186 18.27 -2.35 7.21
CA ILE A 186 17.26 -1.37 6.82
C ILE A 186 17.63 -0.01 7.43
N ALA A 187 17.96 0.05 8.72
CA ALA A 187 18.36 1.26 9.42
C ALA A 187 19.53 1.99 8.75
N GLN A 188 20.53 1.22 8.26
CA GLN A 188 21.70 1.78 7.54
C GLN A 188 21.36 2.50 6.24
N ARG A 189 20.17 2.28 5.67
CA ARG A 189 19.70 2.96 4.46
C ARG A 189 18.93 4.24 4.76
N PHE A 190 18.66 4.53 6.02
CA PHE A 190 17.91 5.72 6.41
C PHE A 190 18.83 6.94 6.57
N ASP A 191 18.30 8.07 6.13
CA ASP A 191 18.90 9.38 6.30
C ASP A 191 18.77 9.82 7.76
N ILE A 192 19.89 10.08 8.42
CA ILE A 192 19.94 10.46 9.84
C ILE A 192 19.57 11.93 10.07
N PHE A 193 19.54 12.77 9.03
CA PHE A 193 19.26 14.20 9.11
C PHE A 193 17.79 14.49 8.75
N PHE A 194 17.35 13.99 7.59
CA PHE A 194 16.01 14.26 7.08
C PHE A 194 15.06 13.08 7.18
N GLY A 195 15.53 11.93 7.65
CA GLY A 195 14.72 10.71 7.70
C GLY A 195 14.39 10.14 6.34
N GLY A 196 13.64 9.03 6.34
CA GLY A 196 13.37 8.26 5.14
C GLY A 196 14.61 7.54 4.59
N GLN A 197 14.45 6.78 3.52
CA GLN A 197 15.59 6.17 2.85
C GLN A 197 16.46 7.26 2.19
N THR A 198 17.79 7.06 2.18
CA THR A 198 18.73 7.98 1.56
C THR A 198 18.52 7.99 0.04
N ALA A 199 17.87 9.03 -0.45
CA ALA A 199 17.57 9.27 -1.85
C ALA A 199 17.21 10.74 -2.07
N GLN A 200 17.33 11.22 -3.32
CA GLN A 200 16.91 12.58 -3.69
C GLN A 200 15.38 12.72 -3.56
N MET A 201 14.63 11.76 -4.07
CA MET A 201 13.17 11.68 -3.87
C MET A 201 12.87 10.88 -2.62
N LYS A 202 11.95 11.36 -1.79
CA LYS A 202 11.59 10.74 -0.51
C LYS A 202 10.22 10.10 -0.57
N PHE A 203 10.19 8.78 -0.42
CA PHE A 203 8.98 8.00 -0.21
C PHE A 203 8.80 7.68 1.28
N PRO A 204 7.57 7.59 1.81
CA PRO A 204 7.32 7.24 3.21
C PRO A 204 7.90 5.88 3.62
N SER A 205 7.92 4.90 2.72
CA SER A 205 8.45 3.55 2.95
C SER A 205 7.92 2.92 4.25
N VAL A 206 6.59 2.95 4.42
CA VAL A 206 5.90 2.61 5.68
C VAL A 206 6.24 1.22 6.19
N THR A 207 6.34 0.21 5.30
CA THR A 207 6.72 -1.16 5.69
C THR A 207 8.11 -1.24 6.31
N SER A 208 9.06 -0.40 5.84
CA SER A 208 10.39 -0.27 6.46
C SER A 208 10.34 0.44 7.82
N LEU A 209 9.49 1.48 7.95
CA LEU A 209 9.26 2.15 9.24
C LEU A 209 8.67 1.19 10.27
N GLU A 210 7.77 0.29 9.85
CA GLU A 210 7.23 -0.76 10.71
C GLU A 210 8.31 -1.73 11.19
N VAL A 211 9.27 -2.11 10.35
CA VAL A 211 10.40 -2.96 10.78
C VAL A 211 11.21 -2.25 11.87
N LEU A 212 11.55 -0.96 11.68
CA LEU A 212 12.29 -0.19 12.68
C LEU A 212 11.49 -0.05 13.99
N TRP A 213 10.19 0.21 13.88
CA TRP A 213 9.28 0.32 15.02
C TRP A 213 9.21 -0.97 15.84
N ARG A 214 8.98 -2.11 15.16
CA ARG A 214 8.95 -3.44 15.79
C ARG A 214 10.31 -3.80 16.42
N ALA A 215 11.40 -3.52 15.71
CA ALA A 215 12.74 -3.74 16.23
C ALA A 215 13.02 -2.92 17.51
N PHE A 216 12.55 -1.66 17.56
CA PHE A 216 12.62 -0.86 18.79
C PHE A 216 11.82 -1.50 19.94
N LEU A 217 10.56 -1.87 19.68
CA LEU A 217 9.71 -2.49 20.71
C LEU A 217 10.30 -3.82 21.23
N ARG A 218 10.94 -4.61 20.36
CA ARG A 218 11.56 -5.89 20.70
C ARG A 218 12.87 -5.73 21.46
N THR A 219 13.76 -4.85 20.97
CA THR A 219 15.15 -4.77 21.46
C THR A 219 15.38 -3.67 22.48
N GLY A 220 14.57 -2.61 22.47
CA GLY A 220 14.78 -1.39 23.24
C GLY A 220 15.88 -0.48 22.68
N MET A 221 16.44 -0.78 21.50
CA MET A 221 17.51 0.01 20.88
C MET A 221 16.97 1.35 20.37
N THR A 222 17.33 2.44 21.02
CA THR A 222 16.82 3.78 20.76
C THR A 222 17.14 4.32 19.37
N GLN A 223 18.19 3.85 18.71
CA GLN A 223 18.53 4.23 17.33
C GLN A 223 17.39 3.96 16.33
N PHE A 224 16.67 2.82 16.48
CA PHE A 224 15.53 2.52 15.62
C PHE A 224 14.40 3.53 15.81
N MET A 225 14.10 3.86 17.07
CA MET A 225 13.10 4.86 17.39
C MET A 225 13.50 6.26 16.89
N GLN A 226 14.77 6.64 16.98
CA GLN A 226 15.26 7.94 16.48
C GLN A 226 15.07 8.07 14.97
N LEU A 227 15.50 7.08 14.18
CA LEU A 227 15.33 7.09 12.72
C LEU A 227 13.86 7.13 12.31
N MET A 228 13.01 6.32 12.99
CA MET A 228 11.57 6.31 12.76
C MET A 228 10.95 7.66 13.12
N SER A 229 11.29 8.25 14.28
CA SER A 229 10.72 9.53 14.73
C SER A 229 11.14 10.68 13.82
N ILE A 230 12.43 10.80 13.44
CA ILE A 230 12.88 11.82 12.49
C ILE A 230 12.11 11.71 11.18
N THR A 231 11.96 10.49 10.66
CA THR A 231 11.23 10.26 9.42
C THR A 231 9.77 10.66 9.55
N LEU A 232 9.10 10.15 10.59
CA LEU A 232 7.67 10.40 10.80
C LEU A 232 7.39 11.90 11.03
N ASP A 233 8.19 12.59 11.87
CA ASP A 233 8.02 14.01 12.12
C ASP A 233 8.17 14.84 10.83
N ASN A 234 9.16 14.52 9.98
CA ASN A 234 9.32 15.18 8.70
C ASN A 234 8.14 14.92 7.74
N ILE A 235 7.61 13.71 7.70
CA ILE A 235 6.39 13.37 6.94
C ILE A 235 5.18 14.18 7.44
N LEU A 236 5.00 14.27 8.77
CA LEU A 236 3.82 14.87 9.39
C LEU A 236 3.85 16.41 9.41
N LEU A 237 5.02 17.02 9.37
CA LEU A 237 5.22 18.47 9.40
C LEU A 237 5.54 19.04 8.02
N GLY A 238 6.04 18.22 7.10
CA GLY A 238 6.49 18.62 5.75
C GLY A 238 5.36 18.81 4.75
N GLY A 239 5.77 19.10 3.52
CA GLY A 239 4.85 19.31 2.39
C GLY A 239 4.18 18.04 1.91
N LEU A 240 4.64 16.85 2.32
CA LEU A 240 3.98 15.58 1.97
C LEU A 240 2.56 15.51 2.52
N PHE A 241 2.34 16.05 3.73
CA PHE A 241 1.02 16.13 4.33
C PHE A 241 0.27 17.38 3.84
N ASP A 242 -0.96 17.22 3.38
CA ASP A 242 -1.83 18.36 3.05
C ASP A 242 -2.41 18.99 4.32
N HIS A 243 -1.77 20.05 4.77
CA HIS A 243 -2.14 20.75 6.01
C HIS A 243 -3.51 21.45 5.98
N ILE A 244 -4.16 21.54 4.82
CA ILE A 244 -5.48 22.16 4.67
C ILE A 244 -6.60 21.12 4.57
N GLY A 245 -6.42 20.11 3.71
CA GLY A 245 -7.47 19.12 3.45
C GLY A 245 -7.25 17.76 4.10
N GLY A 246 -6.08 17.54 4.68
CA GLY A 246 -5.67 16.22 5.19
C GLY A 246 -5.23 15.27 4.10
N GLY A 247 -4.74 14.12 4.52
CA GLY A 247 -4.16 13.11 3.65
C GLY A 247 -2.76 13.43 3.18
N PHE A 248 -2.09 12.43 2.62
CA PHE A 248 -0.69 12.47 2.22
C PHE A 248 -0.58 12.35 0.70
N SER A 249 0.30 13.13 0.12
CA SER A 249 0.80 12.89 -1.23
C SER A 249 1.73 11.66 -1.24
N ARG A 250 2.00 11.12 -2.42
CA ARG A 250 2.72 9.86 -2.56
C ARG A 250 4.20 9.94 -2.17
N TYR A 251 4.91 10.99 -2.64
CA TYR A 251 6.32 11.21 -2.36
C TYR A 251 6.68 12.69 -2.48
N CYS A 252 7.86 13.06 -1.97
CA CYS A 252 8.46 14.36 -2.21
C CYS A 252 9.57 14.25 -3.27
N SER A 253 9.65 15.27 -4.15
CA SER A 253 10.67 15.38 -5.19
C SER A 253 12.04 15.83 -4.66
N ASP A 254 12.10 16.21 -3.39
CA ASP A 254 13.32 16.66 -2.70
C ASP A 254 13.62 15.81 -1.45
N GLU A 255 14.88 15.88 -1.01
CA GLU A 255 15.37 15.12 0.15
C GLU A 255 14.84 15.59 1.51
N ARG A 256 14.22 16.79 1.58
CA ARG A 256 13.82 17.49 2.81
C ARG A 256 12.33 17.45 3.10
N TRP A 257 11.56 16.69 2.33
CA TRP A 257 10.11 16.56 2.46
C TRP A 257 9.32 17.85 2.25
N GLN A 258 9.83 18.78 1.41
CA GLN A 258 9.24 20.11 1.23
C GLN A 258 8.24 20.17 0.09
N VAL A 259 8.58 19.59 -1.06
CA VAL A 259 7.76 19.68 -2.29
C VAL A 259 7.24 18.31 -2.66
N PRO A 260 5.93 18.05 -2.48
CA PRO A 260 5.32 16.78 -2.85
C PRO A 260 5.07 16.70 -4.35
N HIS A 261 4.84 15.50 -4.87
CA HIS A 261 4.33 15.24 -6.21
C HIS A 261 2.79 15.24 -6.27
N PHE A 262 2.14 15.85 -5.38
CA PHE A 262 0.70 16.15 -5.24
C PHE A 262 -0.31 15.01 -5.48
N GLU A 263 0.00 13.91 -6.18
CA GLU A 263 -0.89 12.75 -6.30
C GLU A 263 -1.15 12.12 -4.92
N LYS A 264 -2.40 11.74 -4.63
CA LYS A 264 -2.76 11.08 -3.38
C LYS A 264 -3.31 9.69 -3.67
N MET A 265 -2.61 8.67 -3.18
CA MET A 265 -2.98 7.27 -3.38
C MET A 265 -3.68 6.72 -2.13
N LEU A 266 -4.66 5.86 -2.33
CA LEU A 266 -5.42 5.26 -1.22
C LEU A 266 -4.55 4.39 -0.32
N ASN A 267 -3.70 3.52 -0.91
CA ASN A 267 -2.82 2.62 -0.19
C ASN A 267 -1.79 3.37 0.69
N ASP A 268 -1.18 4.45 0.19
CA ASP A 268 -0.21 5.25 0.95
C ASP A 268 -0.87 5.87 2.18
N ASN A 269 -2.08 6.43 2.02
CA ASN A 269 -2.84 7.03 3.10
C ASN A 269 -3.30 5.99 4.13
N ALA A 270 -3.72 4.80 3.69
CA ALA A 270 -4.11 3.71 4.56
C ALA A 270 -2.95 3.20 5.43
N MET A 271 -1.79 2.95 4.81
CA MET A 271 -0.61 2.47 5.51
C MET A 271 -0.10 3.50 6.54
N LEU A 272 -0.03 4.78 6.16
CA LEU A 272 0.35 5.85 7.09
C LEU A 272 -0.64 5.99 8.24
N LEU A 273 -1.95 5.89 7.99
CA LEU A 273 -2.99 5.93 9.03
C LEU A 273 -2.79 4.80 10.05
N GLU A 274 -2.53 3.59 9.60
CA GLU A 274 -2.32 2.43 10.47
C GLU A 274 -1.03 2.57 11.28
N PHE A 275 0.06 2.97 10.62
CA PHE A 275 1.36 3.18 11.27
C PHE A 275 1.30 4.29 12.32
N MET A 276 0.74 5.46 12.00
CA MET A 276 0.53 6.55 12.96
C MET A 276 -0.30 6.10 14.16
N THR A 277 -1.33 5.28 13.94
CA THR A 277 -2.16 4.73 15.03
C THR A 277 -1.33 3.88 15.97
N SER A 278 -0.45 3.01 15.44
CA SER A 278 0.46 2.17 16.25
C SER A 278 1.47 3.01 17.05
N VAL A 279 2.04 4.05 16.45
CA VAL A 279 2.97 4.95 17.14
C VAL A 279 2.23 5.75 18.22
N TRP A 280 1.02 6.24 17.92
CA TRP A 280 0.21 6.96 18.91
C TRP A 280 -0.18 6.10 20.12
N GLN A 281 -0.45 4.83 19.92
CA GLN A 281 -0.73 3.90 21.03
C GLN A 281 0.41 3.80 22.04
N PHE A 282 1.65 4.04 21.61
CA PHE A 282 2.83 4.03 22.48
C PHE A 282 3.05 5.37 23.21
N ASN A 283 3.11 6.47 22.48
CA ASN A 283 3.61 7.74 23.00
C ASN A 283 2.53 8.82 23.21
N ARG A 284 1.28 8.58 22.77
CA ARG A 284 0.15 9.52 22.83
C ARG A 284 0.44 10.89 22.20
N ASN A 285 1.30 10.93 21.19
CA ASN A 285 1.74 12.14 20.52
C ASN A 285 0.56 12.87 19.84
N ASN A 286 0.37 14.15 20.19
CA ASN A 286 -0.71 14.98 19.65
C ASN A 286 -0.57 15.26 18.16
N LEU A 287 0.67 15.30 17.62
CA LEU A 287 0.89 15.43 16.18
C LEU A 287 0.33 14.23 15.42
N CYS A 288 0.68 13.01 15.84
CA CYS A 288 0.11 11.79 15.24
C CYS A 288 -1.42 11.79 15.34
N ARG A 289 -1.99 12.15 16.50
CA ARG A 289 -3.43 12.22 16.68
C ARG A 289 -4.10 13.17 15.68
N SER A 290 -3.60 14.39 15.57
CA SER A 290 -4.14 15.38 14.64
C SER A 290 -4.08 14.85 13.18
N ARG A 291 -2.96 14.25 12.78
CA ARG A 291 -2.80 13.73 11.42
C ARG A 291 -3.66 12.51 11.14
N ILE A 292 -3.91 11.65 12.13
CA ILE A 292 -4.86 10.54 12.04
C ILE A 292 -6.27 11.10 11.79
N GLU A 293 -6.73 12.05 12.63
CA GLU A 293 -8.06 12.64 12.51
C GLU A 293 -8.23 13.36 11.16
N ASP A 294 -7.24 14.15 10.73
CA ASP A 294 -7.25 14.86 9.44
C ASP A 294 -7.22 13.88 8.23
N THR A 295 -6.47 12.78 8.33
CA THR A 295 -6.40 11.77 7.26
C THR A 295 -7.70 10.99 7.15
N VAL A 296 -8.32 10.58 8.25
CA VAL A 296 -9.63 9.94 8.22
C VAL A 296 -10.69 10.90 7.66
N ALA A 297 -10.67 12.18 8.05
CA ALA A 297 -11.58 13.18 7.50
C ALA A 297 -11.41 13.33 5.98
N PHE A 298 -10.17 13.33 5.48
CA PHE A 298 -9.86 13.32 4.04
C PHE A 298 -10.42 12.08 3.33
N LEU A 299 -10.14 10.88 3.86
CA LEU A 299 -10.62 9.63 3.27
C LEU A 299 -12.16 9.60 3.17
N LEU A 300 -12.85 10.04 4.23
CA LEU A 300 -14.31 10.04 4.28
C LEU A 300 -14.97 11.14 3.44
N ARG A 301 -14.28 12.26 3.21
CA ARG A 301 -14.81 13.42 2.45
C ARG A 301 -14.49 13.32 0.97
N ASP A 302 -13.21 13.00 0.61
CA ASP A 302 -12.69 13.20 -0.74
C ASP A 302 -12.45 11.88 -1.50
N MET A 303 -12.25 10.75 -0.79
CA MET A 303 -11.87 9.46 -1.39
C MET A 303 -13.01 8.43 -1.42
N ARG A 304 -14.26 8.85 -1.26
CA ARG A 304 -15.41 7.91 -1.24
C ARG A 304 -15.95 7.64 -2.64
N ASN A 305 -16.23 6.35 -2.92
CA ASN A 305 -17.09 5.92 -4.01
C ASN A 305 -18.21 5.03 -3.42
N GLY A 306 -19.36 5.64 -3.15
CA GLY A 306 -20.44 4.98 -2.39
C GLY A 306 -19.97 4.56 -1.00
N ASP A 307 -20.05 3.29 -0.69
CA ASP A 307 -19.59 2.72 0.58
C ASP A 307 -18.10 2.30 0.56
N ALA A 308 -17.45 2.25 -0.61
CA ALA A 308 -16.03 1.94 -0.77
C ALA A 308 -15.16 3.20 -0.93
N PHE A 309 -13.89 3.02 -1.25
CA PHE A 309 -12.90 4.09 -1.45
C PHE A 309 -12.32 4.05 -2.85
N CYS A 310 -12.13 5.27 -3.43
CA CYS A 310 -11.48 5.51 -4.71
C CYS A 310 -9.99 5.16 -4.68
N ALA A 311 -9.40 4.84 -5.84
CA ALA A 311 -7.99 4.48 -5.93
C ALA A 311 -7.05 5.68 -5.69
N SER A 312 -7.30 6.82 -6.35
CA SER A 312 -6.36 7.95 -6.29
C SER A 312 -6.99 9.30 -6.65
N MET A 313 -6.28 10.38 -6.29
CA MET A 313 -6.49 11.73 -6.81
C MET A 313 -5.28 12.17 -7.60
N ASP A 314 -5.53 12.81 -8.75
CA ASP A 314 -4.49 13.27 -9.68
C ASP A 314 -3.58 14.35 -9.04
N ALA A 315 -2.35 14.43 -9.51
CA ALA A 315 -1.40 15.48 -9.15
C ALA A 315 -1.75 16.83 -9.79
N GLU A 316 -2.45 16.82 -10.93
CA GLU A 316 -2.67 18.02 -11.74
C GLU A 316 -4.13 18.47 -11.80
N THR A 317 -4.30 19.75 -12.07
CA THR A 317 -5.58 20.35 -12.43
C THR A 317 -5.38 21.27 -13.63
N ASP A 318 -6.14 21.08 -14.72
CA ASP A 318 -6.00 21.84 -15.97
C ASP A 318 -4.60 21.78 -16.59
N GLY A 319 -3.86 20.67 -16.38
CA GLY A 319 -2.51 20.47 -16.91
C GLY A 319 -1.40 21.17 -16.11
N GLU A 320 -1.70 21.69 -14.91
CA GLU A 320 -0.73 22.32 -13.99
C GLU A 320 -0.63 21.49 -12.72
N GLU A 321 0.57 20.94 -12.45
CA GLU A 321 0.85 20.14 -11.26
C GLU A 321 0.70 20.97 -9.98
N GLY A 322 0.00 20.45 -8.98
CA GLY A 322 -0.17 21.10 -7.68
C GLY A 322 -1.11 22.30 -7.66
N LYS A 323 -1.72 22.69 -8.78
CA LYS A 323 -2.56 23.90 -8.90
C LYS A 323 -3.64 24.01 -7.82
N TYR A 324 -4.27 22.91 -7.49
CA TYR A 324 -5.31 22.87 -6.47
C TYR A 324 -4.78 23.11 -5.06
N TYR A 325 -3.56 22.68 -4.77
CA TYR A 325 -2.97 22.64 -3.41
C TYR A 325 -2.11 23.87 -3.08
N LEU A 326 -1.52 24.50 -4.08
CA LEU A 326 -0.59 25.60 -3.95
C LEU A 326 -1.29 26.94 -3.67
N TRP A 327 -0.62 27.80 -2.92
CA TRP A 327 -1.14 29.11 -2.50
C TRP A 327 -0.13 30.22 -2.74
N THR A 328 -0.58 31.33 -3.32
CA THR A 328 0.16 32.60 -3.22
C THR A 328 -0.06 33.22 -1.84
N GLU A 329 0.87 34.07 -1.39
CA GLU A 329 0.69 34.84 -0.16
C GLU A 329 -0.60 35.69 -0.21
N ALA A 330 -0.88 36.33 -1.35
CA ALA A 330 -2.07 37.15 -1.54
C ALA A 330 -3.38 36.36 -1.42
N GLU A 331 -3.45 35.13 -1.93
CA GLU A 331 -4.63 34.27 -1.77
C GLU A 331 -4.88 33.90 -0.31
N ILE A 332 -3.81 33.68 0.47
CA ILE A 332 -3.91 33.40 1.91
C ILE A 332 -4.41 34.64 2.65
N ASP A 333 -3.84 35.83 2.36
CA ASP A 333 -4.26 37.10 2.96
C ASP A 333 -5.74 37.39 2.66
N ALA A 334 -6.19 37.14 1.45
CA ALA A 334 -7.59 37.32 1.05
C ALA A 334 -8.54 36.33 1.74
N ALA A 335 -8.14 35.05 1.86
CA ALA A 335 -8.98 34.02 2.48
C ALA A 335 -9.11 34.19 4.00
N LEU A 336 -8.08 34.69 4.66
CA LEU A 336 -8.02 34.77 6.13
C LEU A 336 -8.42 36.14 6.70
N MET A 337 -8.62 37.15 5.89
CA MET A 337 -9.02 38.55 6.19
C MET A 337 -9.06 38.91 7.70
N GLY A 338 -8.02 39.59 8.21
CA GLY A 338 -7.99 40.15 9.57
C GLY A 338 -7.86 39.15 10.74
N THR A 339 -7.78 37.86 10.49
CA THR A 339 -7.71 36.82 11.52
C THR A 339 -6.28 36.41 11.86
N PHE A 340 -5.46 37.31 12.41
CA PHE A 340 -4.08 37.00 12.79
C PHE A 340 -3.26 36.30 11.70
N VAL A 341 -3.39 36.71 10.44
CA VAL A 341 -2.78 36.10 9.24
C VAL A 341 -1.26 35.95 9.39
N ALA A 342 -0.59 36.93 9.99
CA ALA A 342 0.86 36.90 10.20
C ALA A 342 1.32 35.65 10.98
N LYS A 343 0.54 35.21 11.98
CA LYS A 343 0.83 33.98 12.74
C LYS A 343 0.70 32.75 11.85
N PHE A 344 -0.34 32.65 11.04
CA PHE A 344 -0.52 31.57 10.10
C PHE A 344 0.67 31.48 9.13
N LYS A 345 1.05 32.62 8.54
CA LYS A 345 2.19 32.68 7.60
C LYS A 345 3.49 32.23 8.27
N THR A 346 3.75 32.65 9.50
CA THR A 346 4.93 32.21 10.27
C THR A 346 4.91 30.70 10.53
N VAL A 347 3.77 30.14 10.96
CA VAL A 347 3.65 28.71 11.31
C VAL A 347 3.76 27.82 10.08
N TYR A 348 3.22 28.25 8.93
CA TYR A 348 3.20 27.45 7.69
C TYR A 348 4.25 27.87 6.68
N ASN A 349 5.26 28.64 7.08
CA ASN A 349 6.38 29.07 6.23
C ASN A 349 5.93 29.77 4.95
N VAL A 350 4.87 30.57 5.00
CA VAL A 350 4.37 31.31 3.85
C VAL A 350 5.26 32.52 3.57
N SER A 351 5.71 32.63 2.32
CA SER A 351 6.51 33.74 1.85
C SER A 351 5.96 34.29 0.51
N ARG A 352 6.39 35.51 0.17
CA ARG A 352 6.01 36.15 -1.09
C ARG A 352 6.54 35.40 -2.31
N ASP A 353 7.76 34.88 -2.22
CA ASP A 353 8.44 34.20 -3.33
C ASP A 353 8.00 32.74 -3.46
N GLY A 354 7.34 32.20 -2.43
CA GLY A 354 6.89 30.82 -2.38
C GLY A 354 8.03 29.80 -2.30
N THR A 355 7.66 28.52 -2.21
CA THR A 355 8.61 27.40 -2.15
C THR A 355 8.64 26.57 -3.44
N TYR A 356 7.64 26.74 -4.31
CA TYR A 356 7.51 26.01 -5.56
C TYR A 356 6.83 26.87 -6.63
N GLN A 357 7.53 27.19 -7.72
CA GLN A 357 7.04 27.97 -8.88
C GLN A 357 6.34 29.30 -8.50
N GLY A 358 6.89 30.02 -7.51
CA GLY A 358 6.32 31.29 -7.03
C GLY A 358 5.10 31.16 -6.13
N LYS A 359 4.74 29.94 -5.70
CA LYS A 359 3.64 29.61 -4.80
C LYS A 359 4.16 28.84 -3.58
N ASN A 360 3.36 28.79 -2.53
CA ASN A 360 3.70 28.12 -1.27
C ASN A 360 3.12 26.73 -1.21
N VAL A 361 3.98 25.74 -0.91
CA VAL A 361 3.58 24.46 -0.30
C VAL A 361 3.50 24.70 1.20
N LEU A 362 2.30 24.58 1.77
CA LEU A 362 2.12 24.79 3.21
C LEU A 362 2.77 23.66 4.00
N GLN A 363 3.64 24.01 4.95
CA GLN A 363 4.39 23.05 5.77
C GLN A 363 4.85 23.70 7.07
N ARG A 364 5.15 22.86 8.08
CA ARG A 364 5.63 23.33 9.38
C ARG A 364 7.10 22.96 9.66
N LEU A 365 7.81 22.37 8.70
CA LEU A 365 9.23 22.05 8.83
C LEU A 365 10.06 23.33 8.90
N GLY A 366 10.96 23.40 9.90
CA GLY A 366 11.80 24.58 10.09
C GLY A 366 11.03 25.84 10.51
N SER A 367 9.75 25.72 10.82
CA SER A 367 8.95 26.83 11.34
C SER A 367 9.57 27.35 12.64
N PRO A 368 9.69 28.69 12.81
CA PRO A 368 10.10 29.29 14.09
C PRO A 368 9.07 29.07 15.19
N ALA A 369 7.87 28.58 14.83
CA ALA A 369 6.78 28.24 15.71
C ALA A 369 6.50 26.72 15.67
N PRO A 370 7.23 25.91 16.47
CA PRO A 370 7.14 24.46 16.43
C PRO A 370 5.76 23.94 16.83
N PHE A 371 5.46 22.70 16.43
CA PHE A 371 4.26 21.99 16.90
C PHE A 371 4.54 21.29 18.23
N PRO A 372 3.61 21.24 19.20
CA PRO A 372 2.34 22.02 19.20
C PRO A 372 2.56 23.47 19.64
N GLN A 373 1.71 24.36 19.14
CA GLN A 373 1.53 25.67 19.74
C GLN A 373 0.70 25.56 21.01
N SER A 374 0.40 26.71 21.67
CA SER A 374 -0.59 26.73 22.76
C SER A 374 -1.95 26.17 22.25
N GLU A 375 -2.77 25.62 23.12
CA GLU A 375 -4.09 25.11 22.77
C GLU A 375 -4.95 26.18 22.06
N ALA A 376 -4.90 27.42 22.53
CA ALA A 376 -5.61 28.53 21.92
C ALA A 376 -5.10 28.83 20.49
N ASP A 377 -3.81 28.73 20.28
CA ASP A 377 -3.19 28.94 18.96
C ASP A 377 -3.50 27.84 17.99
N GLU A 378 -3.45 26.56 18.41
CA GLU A 378 -3.84 25.45 17.55
C GLU A 378 -5.34 25.50 17.18
N ALA A 379 -6.20 25.95 18.11
CA ALA A 379 -7.62 26.18 17.83
C ALA A 379 -7.83 27.33 16.81
N LEU A 380 -7.04 28.41 16.89
CA LEU A 380 -7.05 29.47 15.89
C LEU A 380 -6.58 28.97 14.53
N LEU A 381 -5.44 28.27 14.49
CA LEU A 381 -4.91 27.68 13.26
C LEU A 381 -5.90 26.69 12.62
N ALA A 382 -6.63 25.91 13.42
CA ALA A 382 -7.67 25.01 12.93
C ALA A 382 -8.78 25.77 12.19
N LYS A 383 -9.29 26.87 12.79
CA LYS A 383 -10.28 27.75 12.13
C LYS A 383 -9.75 28.37 10.84
N GLN A 384 -8.48 28.77 10.82
CA GLN A 384 -7.86 29.32 9.62
C GLN A 384 -7.72 28.26 8.51
N ARG A 385 -7.36 27.01 8.86
CA ARG A 385 -7.36 25.89 7.90
C ARG A 385 -8.75 25.63 7.33
N GLU A 386 -9.80 25.71 8.15
CA GLU A 386 -11.20 25.57 7.67
C GLU A 386 -11.58 26.65 6.64
N LEU A 387 -11.16 27.91 6.88
CA LEU A 387 -11.40 29.00 5.94
C LEU A 387 -10.67 28.77 4.61
N LEU A 388 -9.41 28.36 4.67
CA LEU A 388 -8.63 28.01 3.49
C LEU A 388 -9.19 26.78 2.77
N LEU A 389 -9.68 25.77 3.48
CA LEU A 389 -10.34 24.63 2.86
C LEU A 389 -11.58 25.05 2.08
N LYS A 390 -12.42 25.91 2.69
CA LYS A 390 -13.60 26.47 2.00
C LYS A 390 -13.22 27.26 0.75
N ALA A 391 -12.17 28.08 0.82
CA ALA A 391 -11.65 28.83 -0.32
C ALA A 391 -11.11 27.89 -1.40
N ARG A 392 -10.37 26.85 -1.03
CA ARG A 392 -9.84 25.84 -1.94
C ARG A 392 -10.94 25.04 -2.65
N GLN A 393 -12.01 24.72 -1.97
CA GLN A 393 -13.17 24.02 -2.53
C GLN A 393 -13.90 24.80 -3.65
N GLN A 394 -13.65 26.11 -3.80
CA GLN A 394 -14.14 26.89 -4.95
C GLN A 394 -13.24 26.72 -6.19
N ARG A 395 -12.05 26.13 -6.05
CA ARG A 395 -11.19 25.81 -7.18
C ARG A 395 -11.66 24.52 -7.83
N LYS A 396 -11.36 24.33 -9.11
CA LYS A 396 -11.56 23.04 -9.78
C LYS A 396 -10.69 21.98 -9.09
N PRO A 397 -11.27 20.87 -8.57
CA PRO A 397 -10.50 19.83 -7.93
C PRO A 397 -9.70 19.01 -8.94
N PRO A 398 -8.65 18.29 -8.52
CA PRO A 398 -8.00 17.26 -9.32
C PRO A 398 -8.99 16.17 -9.72
N ALA A 399 -8.70 15.47 -10.81
CA ALA A 399 -9.47 14.30 -11.19
C ALA A 399 -9.32 13.19 -10.13
N VAL A 400 -10.41 12.48 -9.88
CA VAL A 400 -10.43 11.33 -8.96
C VAL A 400 -10.58 10.06 -9.79
N ASP A 401 -9.65 9.13 -9.62
CA ASP A 401 -9.82 7.78 -10.14
C ASP A 401 -10.72 7.00 -9.18
N SER A 402 -11.99 6.92 -9.54
CA SER A 402 -13.02 6.35 -8.68
C SER A 402 -13.18 4.83 -8.81
N LYS A 403 -12.23 4.11 -9.45
CA LYS A 403 -12.22 2.65 -9.38
C LYS A 403 -12.00 2.17 -7.94
N VAL A 404 -12.57 1.03 -7.60
CA VAL A 404 -12.42 0.36 -6.30
C VAL A 404 -11.49 -0.82 -6.49
N LEU A 405 -10.30 -0.77 -5.88
CA LEU A 405 -9.32 -1.84 -5.87
C LEU A 405 -9.47 -2.67 -4.58
N ALA A 406 -9.50 -3.99 -4.67
CA ALA A 406 -9.76 -4.87 -3.53
C ALA A 406 -8.63 -4.79 -2.49
N ASP A 407 -7.38 -4.85 -2.90
CA ASP A 407 -6.21 -4.79 -2.03
C ASP A 407 -6.08 -3.44 -1.29
N TRP A 408 -6.24 -2.31 -2.00
CA TRP A 408 -6.13 -0.98 -1.38
C TRP A 408 -7.31 -0.66 -0.46
N ASN A 409 -8.52 -1.14 -0.80
CA ASN A 409 -9.64 -1.09 0.12
C ASN A 409 -9.40 -2.00 1.33
N GLY A 410 -8.79 -3.18 1.15
CA GLY A 410 -8.38 -4.05 2.26
C GLY A 410 -7.45 -3.34 3.25
N LEU A 411 -6.41 -2.64 2.77
CA LEU A 411 -5.54 -1.80 3.60
C LEU A 411 -6.32 -0.71 4.33
N THR A 412 -7.22 -0.01 3.64
CA THR A 412 -8.01 1.08 4.20
C THR A 412 -9.01 0.61 5.25
N ILE A 413 -9.68 -0.52 4.99
CA ILE A 413 -10.61 -1.15 5.93
C ILE A 413 -9.88 -1.53 7.22
N ALA A 414 -8.72 -2.17 7.12
CA ALA A 414 -7.92 -2.54 8.28
C ALA A 414 -7.48 -1.31 9.09
N ALA A 415 -6.98 -0.27 8.42
CA ALA A 415 -6.54 0.97 9.05
C ALA A 415 -7.68 1.70 9.78
N LEU A 416 -8.83 1.85 9.12
CA LEU A 416 -10.01 2.51 9.70
C LEU A 416 -10.63 1.71 10.85
N ALA A 417 -10.72 0.38 10.74
CA ALA A 417 -11.23 -0.47 11.80
C ALA A 417 -10.34 -0.40 13.05
N ASN A 418 -9.01 -0.49 12.87
CA ASN A 418 -8.06 -0.38 13.96
C ASN A 418 -8.08 1.03 14.59
N ALA A 419 -8.00 2.10 13.80
CA ALA A 419 -8.07 3.46 14.30
C ALA A 419 -9.41 3.75 14.99
N GLY A 420 -10.53 3.32 14.43
CA GLY A 420 -11.86 3.46 15.02
C GLY A 420 -11.98 2.83 16.39
N ALA A 421 -11.43 1.63 16.56
CA ALA A 421 -11.40 0.93 17.84
C ALA A 421 -10.45 1.58 18.85
N VAL A 422 -9.25 2.02 18.43
CA VAL A 422 -8.25 2.67 19.27
C VAL A 422 -8.71 4.04 19.77
N PHE A 423 -9.34 4.84 18.91
CA PHE A 423 -9.86 6.18 19.24
C PHE A 423 -11.30 6.18 19.73
N GLN A 424 -11.94 5.00 19.78
CA GLN A 424 -13.37 4.83 20.15
C GLN A 424 -14.29 5.66 19.25
N LYS A 425 -13.99 5.72 17.94
CA LYS A 425 -14.74 6.44 16.91
C LYS A 425 -15.58 5.44 16.09
N GLY A 426 -16.82 5.20 16.55
CA GLY A 426 -17.73 4.22 15.93
C GLY A 426 -18.03 4.52 14.46
N GLU A 427 -18.03 5.78 14.04
CA GLU A 427 -18.22 6.18 12.65
C GLU A 427 -17.07 5.71 11.73
N TRP A 428 -15.82 5.62 12.23
CA TRP A 428 -14.69 5.12 11.47
C TRP A 428 -14.79 3.60 11.28
N THR A 429 -15.14 2.88 12.35
CA THR A 429 -15.42 1.44 12.29
C THR A 429 -16.59 1.14 11.35
N THR A 430 -17.66 1.93 11.42
CA THR A 430 -18.81 1.79 10.51
C THR A 430 -18.42 2.00 9.05
N ALA A 431 -17.56 2.97 8.76
CA ALA A 431 -17.05 3.20 7.41
C ALA A 431 -16.22 2.00 6.90
N ALA A 432 -15.40 1.40 7.76
CA ALA A 432 -14.64 0.18 7.44
C ALA A 432 -15.57 -1.01 7.13
N ILE A 433 -16.61 -1.22 7.96
CA ILE A 433 -17.61 -2.29 7.76
C ILE A 433 -18.33 -2.12 6.41
N LYS A 434 -18.80 -0.92 6.12
CA LYS A 434 -19.50 -0.64 4.86
C LYS A 434 -18.61 -0.87 3.64
N ALA A 435 -17.35 -0.46 3.72
CA ALA A 435 -16.40 -0.69 2.64
C ALA A 435 -16.11 -2.19 2.44
N PHE A 436 -15.97 -2.94 3.53
CA PHE A 436 -15.82 -4.39 3.48
C PHE A 436 -17.02 -5.07 2.82
N ASP A 437 -18.23 -4.74 3.27
CA ASP A 437 -19.47 -5.31 2.73
C ASP A 437 -19.67 -4.94 1.24
N PHE A 438 -19.24 -3.72 0.83
CA PHE A 438 -19.24 -3.32 -0.57
C PHE A 438 -18.29 -4.19 -1.39
N VAL A 439 -17.04 -4.38 -0.96
CA VAL A 439 -16.06 -5.20 -1.68
C VAL A 439 -16.55 -6.65 -1.82
N VAL A 440 -17.04 -7.24 -0.74
CA VAL A 440 -17.61 -8.61 -0.78
C VAL A 440 -18.75 -8.72 -1.79
N LYS A 441 -19.64 -7.72 -1.83
CA LYS A 441 -20.81 -7.71 -2.73
C LYS A 441 -20.44 -7.39 -4.17
N ALA A 442 -19.60 -6.37 -4.39
CA ALA A 442 -19.33 -5.82 -5.72
C ALA A 442 -18.23 -6.59 -6.47
N LEU A 443 -17.21 -7.06 -5.75
CA LEU A 443 -16.05 -7.74 -6.29
C LEU A 443 -16.07 -9.26 -6.06
N GLY A 444 -16.92 -9.75 -5.15
CA GLY A 444 -17.06 -11.18 -4.86
C GLY A 444 -17.76 -11.96 -5.96
N ASP A 445 -17.33 -13.21 -6.17
CA ASP A 445 -17.95 -14.22 -7.02
C ASP A 445 -17.78 -15.60 -6.35
N GLY A 446 -18.74 -15.97 -5.49
CA GLY A 446 -18.58 -17.09 -4.58
C GLY A 446 -17.42 -16.89 -3.59
N GLU A 447 -16.48 -17.82 -3.53
CA GLU A 447 -15.23 -17.67 -2.76
C GLU A 447 -14.13 -16.91 -3.53
N ARG A 448 -14.36 -16.58 -4.81
CA ARG A 448 -13.42 -15.83 -5.65
C ARG A 448 -13.65 -14.32 -5.50
N LEU A 449 -12.60 -13.55 -5.77
CA LEU A 449 -12.63 -12.10 -5.87
C LEU A 449 -12.21 -11.65 -7.27
N HIS A 450 -12.65 -10.46 -7.63
CA HIS A 450 -12.09 -9.66 -8.72
C HIS A 450 -11.21 -8.54 -8.15
N HIS A 451 -10.21 -8.12 -8.91
CA HIS A 451 -9.25 -7.11 -8.47
C HIS A 451 -9.86 -5.71 -8.39
N SER A 452 -10.56 -5.28 -9.44
CA SER A 452 -11.15 -3.93 -9.49
C SER A 452 -12.62 -3.92 -9.88
N TRP A 453 -13.30 -2.84 -9.47
CA TRP A 453 -14.67 -2.52 -9.83
C TRP A 453 -14.78 -1.05 -10.23
N TYR A 454 -15.49 -0.78 -11.34
CA TYR A 454 -15.84 0.55 -11.77
C TYR A 454 -17.20 0.57 -12.50
N ASN A 455 -18.14 1.42 -12.06
CA ASN A 455 -19.44 1.61 -12.69
C ASN A 455 -20.20 0.31 -13.03
N GLY A 456 -20.21 -0.65 -12.10
CA GLY A 456 -20.92 -1.93 -12.27
C GLY A 456 -20.14 -3.00 -13.03
N LYS A 457 -18.95 -2.70 -13.55
CA LYS A 457 -18.07 -3.67 -14.21
C LYS A 457 -16.95 -4.11 -13.29
N ARG A 458 -16.63 -5.40 -13.34
CA ARG A 458 -15.48 -6.02 -12.69
C ARG A 458 -14.35 -6.19 -13.72
N SER A 459 -13.10 -6.05 -13.30
CA SER A 459 -11.93 -6.33 -14.14
C SER A 459 -11.44 -7.77 -13.95
N ALA A 460 -10.12 -8.00 -14.10
CA ALA A 460 -9.46 -9.29 -13.95
C ALA A 460 -9.84 -10.03 -12.65
N LEU A 461 -9.63 -11.36 -12.63
CA LEU A 461 -9.60 -12.13 -11.38
C LEU A 461 -8.59 -11.52 -10.43
N ALA A 462 -8.90 -11.58 -9.14
CA ALA A 462 -8.06 -11.04 -8.09
C ALA A 462 -6.65 -11.65 -8.09
N PHE A 463 -5.70 -10.85 -7.69
CA PHE A 463 -4.32 -11.27 -7.45
C PHE A 463 -4.13 -11.71 -6.00
N ALA A 464 -2.98 -12.30 -5.69
CA ALA A 464 -2.70 -12.74 -4.33
C ALA A 464 -2.75 -11.59 -3.30
N ASP A 465 -2.36 -10.36 -3.70
CA ASP A 465 -2.41 -9.17 -2.85
C ASP A 465 -3.85 -8.83 -2.44
N ASP A 466 -4.83 -8.98 -3.33
CA ASP A 466 -6.25 -8.73 -3.04
C ASP A 466 -6.75 -9.63 -1.90
N TYR A 467 -6.51 -10.92 -2.05
CA TYR A 467 -6.89 -11.90 -1.03
C TYR A 467 -6.16 -11.69 0.29
N ALA A 468 -4.85 -11.40 0.23
CA ALA A 468 -4.03 -11.20 1.42
C ALA A 468 -4.50 -9.98 2.22
N GLN A 469 -4.71 -8.83 1.55
CA GLN A 469 -5.14 -7.61 2.22
C GLN A 469 -6.60 -7.69 2.68
N MET A 470 -7.50 -8.29 1.90
CA MET A 470 -8.89 -8.47 2.31
C MET A 470 -9.05 -9.50 3.44
N ALA A 471 -8.29 -10.60 3.44
CA ALA A 471 -8.27 -11.55 4.55
C ALA A 471 -7.72 -10.90 5.83
N ARG A 472 -6.64 -10.08 5.70
CA ARG A 472 -6.11 -9.29 6.81
C ARG A 472 -7.16 -8.30 7.34
N ALA A 473 -7.86 -7.58 6.46
CA ALA A 473 -8.94 -6.66 6.83
C ALA A 473 -10.08 -7.37 7.56
N ALA A 474 -10.49 -8.53 7.08
CA ALA A 474 -11.50 -9.36 7.73
C ALA A 474 -11.07 -9.77 9.16
N LEU A 475 -9.82 -10.19 9.35
CA LEU A 475 -9.31 -10.56 10.67
C LEU A 475 -9.22 -9.35 11.61
N ILE A 476 -8.84 -8.18 11.13
CA ILE A 476 -8.85 -6.93 11.93
C ILE A 476 -10.29 -6.53 12.31
N LEU A 477 -11.26 -6.69 11.41
CA LEU A 477 -12.67 -6.48 11.74
C LEU A 477 -13.15 -7.51 12.78
N TYR A 478 -12.78 -8.78 12.66
CA TYR A 478 -13.05 -9.78 13.68
C TYR A 478 -12.48 -9.37 15.05
N GLU A 479 -11.24 -8.91 15.10
CA GLU A 479 -10.59 -8.45 16.34
C GLU A 479 -11.28 -7.21 16.97
N THR A 480 -11.81 -6.30 16.15
CA THR A 480 -12.37 -5.02 16.61
C THR A 480 -13.88 -5.05 16.86
N VAL A 481 -14.62 -5.89 16.14
CA VAL A 481 -16.08 -5.98 16.20
C VAL A 481 -16.56 -7.28 16.88
N GLY A 482 -15.78 -8.37 16.80
CA GLY A 482 -16.08 -9.65 17.41
C GLY A 482 -17.06 -10.53 16.61
N GLU A 483 -17.46 -10.14 15.39
CA GLU A 483 -18.41 -10.90 14.58
C GLU A 483 -17.72 -12.04 13.82
N LYS A 484 -18.19 -13.28 14.00
CA LYS A 484 -17.62 -14.49 13.37
C LYS A 484 -17.66 -14.47 11.84
N ARG A 485 -18.58 -13.73 11.21
CA ARG A 485 -18.67 -13.66 9.74
C ARG A 485 -17.34 -13.23 9.08
N TYR A 486 -16.58 -12.35 9.74
CA TYR A 486 -15.30 -11.89 9.23
C TYR A 486 -14.24 -12.98 9.29
N LEU A 487 -14.20 -13.76 10.37
CA LEU A 487 -13.30 -14.92 10.48
C LEU A 487 -13.61 -15.97 9.40
N GLU A 488 -14.88 -16.29 9.19
CA GLU A 488 -15.28 -17.27 8.18
C GLU A 488 -14.95 -16.78 6.76
N GLN A 489 -15.12 -15.48 6.49
CA GLN A 489 -14.75 -14.91 5.22
C GLN A 489 -13.22 -14.94 4.98
N ALA A 490 -12.41 -14.61 5.99
CA ALA A 490 -10.95 -14.74 5.91
C ALA A 490 -10.52 -16.17 5.61
N LYS A 491 -11.13 -17.16 6.30
CA LYS A 491 -10.88 -18.59 6.06
C LYS A 491 -11.24 -19.01 4.62
N ALA A 492 -12.35 -18.51 4.09
CA ALA A 492 -12.76 -18.78 2.72
C ALA A 492 -11.72 -18.27 1.70
N TRP A 493 -11.28 -17.03 1.84
CA TRP A 493 -10.27 -16.46 0.95
C TRP A 493 -8.91 -17.15 1.07
N VAL A 494 -8.51 -17.56 2.27
CA VAL A 494 -7.27 -18.35 2.46
C VAL A 494 -7.40 -19.74 1.83
N ARG A 495 -8.56 -20.39 1.82
CA ARG A 495 -8.79 -21.63 1.06
C ARG A 495 -8.55 -21.39 -0.44
N THR A 496 -9.14 -20.34 -1.01
CA THR A 496 -8.94 -19.97 -2.41
C THR A 496 -7.47 -19.76 -2.76
N LEU A 497 -6.73 -19.02 -1.89
CA LEU A 497 -5.29 -18.84 -2.07
C LEU A 497 -4.54 -20.17 -2.03
N ASN A 498 -4.87 -21.03 -1.09
CA ASN A 498 -4.23 -22.34 -0.94
C ASN A 498 -4.50 -23.28 -2.13
N GLU A 499 -5.67 -23.17 -2.75
CA GLU A 499 -6.09 -23.99 -3.88
C GLU A 499 -5.47 -23.51 -5.20
N HIS A 500 -5.50 -22.21 -5.46
CA HIS A 500 -5.17 -21.66 -6.78
C HIS A 500 -3.82 -20.93 -6.87
N TYR A 501 -3.22 -20.55 -5.75
CA TYR A 501 -2.01 -19.71 -5.76
C TYR A 501 -0.81 -20.36 -5.07
N TRP A 502 -1.00 -21.42 -4.27
CA TRP A 502 0.08 -22.02 -3.52
C TRP A 502 1.12 -22.71 -4.40
N ASP A 503 2.42 -22.38 -4.17
CA ASP A 503 3.54 -23.11 -4.75
C ASP A 503 3.97 -24.25 -3.82
N ALA A 504 3.58 -25.48 -4.18
CA ALA A 504 3.93 -26.66 -3.38
C ALA A 504 5.42 -27.02 -3.43
N THR A 505 6.18 -26.51 -4.38
CA THR A 505 7.60 -26.84 -4.59
C THR A 505 8.54 -25.83 -3.94
N GLY A 506 8.25 -24.53 -4.10
CA GLY A 506 9.09 -23.44 -3.61
C GLY A 506 8.61 -22.80 -2.32
N ALA A 507 7.41 -23.17 -1.85
CA ALA A 507 6.64 -22.53 -0.80
C ALA A 507 6.24 -21.07 -1.09
N GLY A 508 5.13 -20.61 -0.50
CA GLY A 508 4.56 -19.28 -0.74
C GLY A 508 3.53 -19.26 -1.85
N TYR A 509 3.08 -18.06 -2.20
CA TYR A 509 1.99 -17.85 -3.15
C TYR A 509 2.49 -17.22 -4.44
N PHE A 510 2.08 -17.77 -5.59
CA PHE A 510 2.17 -17.09 -6.86
C PHE A 510 1.27 -15.86 -6.87
N TYR A 511 1.62 -14.87 -7.70
CA TYR A 511 0.85 -13.63 -7.79
C TYR A 511 -0.50 -13.82 -8.48
N THR A 512 -0.54 -14.68 -9.52
CA THR A 512 -1.75 -15.00 -10.29
C THR A 512 -2.24 -16.41 -10.01
N ALA A 513 -3.56 -16.62 -10.14
CA ALA A 513 -4.18 -17.94 -10.03
C ALA A 513 -3.66 -18.90 -11.12
N ASP A 514 -3.78 -20.21 -10.89
CA ASP A 514 -3.37 -21.25 -11.85
C ASP A 514 -4.32 -21.34 -13.07
N ASP A 515 -5.56 -20.89 -12.91
CA ASP A 515 -6.58 -20.80 -13.94
C ASP A 515 -6.68 -19.41 -14.62
N ALA A 516 -5.80 -18.45 -14.24
CA ALA A 516 -5.72 -17.14 -14.89
C ALA A 516 -4.97 -17.23 -16.24
N PRO A 517 -5.24 -16.31 -17.20
CA PRO A 517 -4.48 -16.21 -18.43
C PRO A 517 -2.97 -16.10 -18.16
N GLN A 518 -2.19 -16.97 -18.83
CA GLN A 518 -0.75 -17.03 -18.61
C GLN A 518 -0.04 -15.79 -19.19
N LEU A 519 0.89 -15.24 -18.43
CA LEU A 519 1.87 -14.25 -18.86
C LEU A 519 3.21 -14.94 -19.22
N ILE A 520 4.19 -14.16 -19.68
CA ILE A 520 5.53 -14.68 -20.02
C ILE A 520 6.24 -15.38 -18.85
N VAL A 521 5.83 -15.07 -17.61
CA VAL A 521 6.26 -15.75 -16.38
C VAL A 521 5.14 -15.69 -15.35
N ARG A 522 4.93 -16.77 -14.58
CA ARG A 522 4.09 -16.78 -13.40
C ARG A 522 4.97 -16.50 -12.18
N ALA A 523 4.86 -15.31 -11.64
CA ALA A 523 5.78 -14.80 -10.62
C ALA A 523 5.34 -15.18 -9.20
N ARG A 524 6.29 -15.59 -8.36
CA ARG A 524 6.13 -15.76 -6.91
C ARG A 524 6.71 -14.54 -6.20
N MET A 525 5.90 -13.49 -6.11
CA MET A 525 6.35 -12.19 -5.63
C MET A 525 6.45 -12.14 -4.11
N VAL A 526 7.64 -11.81 -3.60
CA VAL A 526 7.92 -11.62 -2.17
C VAL A 526 8.46 -10.22 -1.88
N PHE A 527 8.84 -9.48 -2.91
CA PHE A 527 9.32 -8.12 -2.79
C PHE A 527 8.15 -7.15 -2.65
N ASP A 528 8.27 -6.23 -1.68
CA ASP A 528 7.30 -5.15 -1.54
C ASP A 528 7.37 -4.23 -2.76
N GLN A 529 6.21 -3.82 -3.18
CA GLN A 529 5.99 -2.73 -4.12
C GLN A 529 5.57 -1.47 -3.33
N PRO A 530 4.87 -0.50 -3.86
CA PRO A 530 4.29 0.56 -3.02
C PRO A 530 3.43 0.01 -1.86
N SER A 531 2.85 -1.18 -2.03
CA SER A 531 2.11 -1.91 -0.99
C SER A 531 2.89 -3.14 -0.50
N PRO A 532 2.58 -3.66 0.71
CA PRO A 532 3.16 -4.90 1.23
C PRO A 532 2.85 -6.08 0.31
N SER A 533 3.81 -6.96 0.07
CA SER A 533 3.61 -8.16 -0.75
C SER A 533 2.60 -9.12 -0.12
N ALA A 534 1.87 -9.87 -0.96
CA ALA A 534 0.98 -10.94 -0.51
C ALA A 534 1.70 -11.92 0.41
N ASN A 535 2.90 -12.37 0.01
CA ASN A 535 3.67 -13.33 0.79
C ASN A 535 4.07 -12.81 2.16
N GLY A 536 4.45 -11.52 2.29
CA GLY A 536 4.70 -10.90 3.59
C GLY A 536 3.44 -10.76 4.44
N THR A 537 2.32 -10.33 3.85
CA THR A 537 1.02 -10.16 4.51
C THR A 537 0.44 -11.50 4.95
N MET A 538 0.57 -12.55 4.15
CA MET A 538 0.04 -13.88 4.46
C MET A 538 0.71 -14.53 5.67
N LEU A 539 1.96 -14.21 6.00
CA LEU A 539 2.56 -14.64 7.26
C LEU A 539 1.75 -14.13 8.47
N GLN A 540 1.27 -12.87 8.43
CA GLN A 540 0.42 -12.32 9.50
C GLN A 540 -0.98 -12.94 9.48
N VAL A 541 -1.58 -13.14 8.31
CA VAL A 541 -2.92 -13.73 8.15
C VAL A 541 -2.94 -15.16 8.67
N LEU A 542 -2.00 -15.99 8.22
CA LEU A 542 -1.90 -17.38 8.64
C LEU A 542 -1.60 -17.51 10.14
N SER A 543 -0.75 -16.62 10.70
CA SER A 543 -0.46 -16.61 12.14
C SER A 543 -1.71 -16.31 12.97
N ARG A 544 -2.51 -15.30 12.57
CA ARG A 544 -3.80 -15.03 13.24
C ARG A 544 -4.74 -16.23 13.17
N LEU A 545 -4.89 -16.82 11.98
CA LEU A 545 -5.75 -18.00 11.81
C LEU A 545 -5.26 -19.18 12.64
N ALA A 546 -3.96 -19.43 12.69
CA ALA A 546 -3.39 -20.49 13.53
C ALA A 546 -3.71 -20.27 15.02
N MET A 547 -3.49 -19.04 15.53
CA MET A 547 -3.77 -18.68 16.92
C MET A 547 -5.26 -18.77 17.25
N ILE A 548 -6.15 -18.30 16.36
CA ILE A 548 -7.61 -18.29 16.60
C ILE A 548 -8.21 -19.70 16.53
N THR A 549 -7.76 -20.52 15.57
CA THR A 549 -8.41 -21.79 15.25
C THR A 549 -7.70 -23.03 15.80
N GLY A 550 -6.40 -22.94 16.08
CA GLY A 550 -5.56 -24.08 16.43
C GLY A 550 -5.28 -25.05 15.27
N VAL A 551 -5.63 -24.70 14.03
CA VAL A 551 -5.45 -25.56 12.85
C VAL A 551 -3.99 -25.60 12.45
N LYS A 552 -3.40 -26.80 12.50
CA LYS A 552 -1.97 -27.05 12.24
C LYS A 552 -1.52 -26.68 10.82
N ASP A 553 -2.36 -26.84 9.80
CA ASP A 553 -2.01 -26.55 8.39
C ASP A 553 -1.54 -25.09 8.22
N TYR A 554 -2.10 -24.14 8.96
CA TYR A 554 -1.64 -22.75 8.91
C TYR A 554 -0.20 -22.61 9.43
N MET A 555 0.15 -23.29 10.51
CA MET A 555 1.55 -23.28 11.04
C MET A 555 2.51 -23.99 10.08
N ASP A 556 2.11 -25.08 9.47
CA ASP A 556 2.93 -25.79 8.50
C ASP A 556 3.24 -24.91 7.28
N ARG A 557 2.27 -24.11 6.81
CA ARG A 557 2.45 -23.14 5.73
C ARG A 557 3.34 -21.96 6.14
N ILE A 558 3.20 -21.42 7.35
CA ILE A 558 4.06 -20.38 7.89
C ILE A 558 5.52 -20.86 7.86
N ASN A 559 5.77 -22.05 8.41
CA ASN A 559 7.12 -22.63 8.44
C ASN A 559 7.69 -22.88 7.04
N ALA A 560 6.86 -23.35 6.11
CA ALA A 560 7.25 -23.54 4.72
C ALA A 560 7.62 -22.18 4.06
N MET A 561 6.83 -21.13 4.26
CA MET A 561 7.11 -19.79 3.71
C MET A 561 8.37 -19.17 4.32
N LEU A 562 8.52 -19.25 5.64
CA LEU A 562 9.70 -18.74 6.33
C LEU A 562 10.96 -19.40 5.78
N ASN A 563 11.01 -20.73 5.72
CA ASN A 563 12.15 -21.47 5.15
C ASN A 563 12.32 -21.20 3.65
N GLY A 564 11.20 -21.09 2.92
CA GLY A 564 11.17 -20.87 1.47
C GLY A 564 11.77 -19.52 1.03
N PHE A 565 11.68 -18.49 1.87
CA PHE A 565 12.14 -17.13 1.54
C PHE A 565 13.33 -16.65 2.38
N ALA A 566 13.79 -17.41 3.39
CA ALA A 566 14.84 -16.98 4.32
C ALA A 566 16.15 -16.59 3.62
N GLY A 567 16.57 -17.35 2.60
CA GLY A 567 17.79 -17.06 1.85
C GLY A 567 17.67 -15.77 1.03
N GLU A 568 16.48 -15.44 0.53
CA GLU A 568 16.27 -14.19 -0.17
C GLU A 568 16.20 -13.00 0.82
N ALA A 569 15.51 -13.17 1.95
CA ALA A 569 15.44 -12.15 2.99
C ALA A 569 16.83 -11.77 3.51
N ALA A 570 17.76 -12.73 3.60
CA ALA A 570 19.13 -12.46 3.97
C ALA A 570 19.93 -11.66 2.94
N ARG A 571 19.50 -11.62 1.68
CA ARG A 571 20.16 -10.89 0.57
C ARG A 571 19.45 -9.60 0.21
N ALA A 572 18.12 -9.63 0.05
CA ALA A 572 17.29 -8.54 -0.47
C ALA A 572 16.44 -7.87 0.61
N TRP A 573 16.97 -7.80 1.82
CA TRP A 573 16.30 -7.29 3.02
C TRP A 573 15.58 -5.94 2.82
N VAL A 574 16.13 -5.02 2.04
CA VAL A 574 15.51 -3.69 1.79
C VAL A 574 14.24 -3.78 0.97
N SER A 575 14.09 -4.82 0.15
CA SER A 575 12.93 -5.04 -0.71
C SER A 575 11.88 -5.96 -0.11
N MET A 576 12.10 -6.46 1.12
CA MET A 576 11.23 -7.43 1.79
C MET A 576 10.77 -7.01 3.20
N PRO A 577 10.50 -5.72 3.48
CA PRO A 577 10.13 -5.30 4.84
C PRO A 577 8.86 -6.00 5.34
N SER A 578 7.85 -6.23 4.49
CA SER A 578 6.61 -6.94 4.88
C SER A 578 6.86 -8.39 5.31
N PHE A 579 7.85 -9.06 4.70
CA PHE A 579 8.27 -10.40 5.14
C PHE A 579 8.84 -10.35 6.56
N PHE A 580 9.71 -9.36 6.87
CA PHE A 580 10.25 -9.21 8.23
C PHE A 580 9.16 -8.90 9.25
N ASN A 581 8.20 -8.03 8.90
CA ASN A 581 7.05 -7.73 9.74
C ASN A 581 6.17 -8.97 9.98
N GLY A 582 5.95 -9.78 8.94
CA GLY A 582 5.21 -11.05 9.03
C GLY A 582 5.97 -12.12 9.83
N PHE A 583 7.28 -12.22 9.63
CA PHE A 583 8.14 -13.15 10.41
C PHE A 583 8.11 -12.79 11.91
N GLU A 584 8.27 -11.51 12.25
CA GLU A 584 8.22 -11.08 13.65
C GLU A 584 6.84 -11.34 14.27
N TYR A 585 5.77 -11.15 13.50
CA TYR A 585 4.42 -11.47 13.94
C TYR A 585 4.28 -12.96 14.29
N ALA A 586 4.70 -13.84 13.40
CA ALA A 586 4.70 -15.29 13.61
C ALA A 586 5.57 -15.73 14.79
N ALA A 587 6.76 -15.14 14.94
CA ALA A 587 7.70 -15.46 16.01
C ALA A 587 7.24 -14.98 17.40
N THR A 588 6.42 -13.92 17.46
CA THR A 588 5.91 -13.37 18.73
C THR A 588 4.82 -14.24 19.31
N ASP A 589 3.91 -14.78 18.49
CA ASP A 589 2.81 -15.69 18.83
C ASP A 589 2.05 -15.21 20.08
N LEU A 590 1.51 -13.98 20.02
CA LEU A 590 0.79 -13.33 21.11
C LEU A 590 -0.70 -13.28 20.82
N HIS A 591 -1.48 -14.09 21.53
CA HIS A 591 -2.93 -14.10 21.42
C HIS A 591 -3.58 -13.63 22.72
N LEU A 592 -4.36 -12.56 22.66
CA LEU A 592 -5.15 -12.03 23.77
C LEU A 592 -6.61 -12.45 23.55
N ILE A 593 -7.21 -13.12 24.53
CA ILE A 593 -8.57 -13.65 24.41
C ILE A 593 -9.42 -13.08 25.53
N VAL A 594 -10.42 -12.30 25.15
CA VAL A 594 -11.42 -11.73 26.06
C VAL A 594 -12.66 -12.61 26.00
N ILE A 595 -12.98 -13.32 27.09
CA ILE A 595 -14.20 -14.11 27.22
C ILE A 595 -15.26 -13.26 27.91
N GLY A 596 -16.34 -12.94 27.24
CA GLY A 596 -17.45 -12.16 27.78
C GLY A 596 -18.52 -11.84 26.75
N PRO A 597 -19.75 -11.51 27.15
CA PRO A 597 -20.80 -11.07 26.23
C PRO A 597 -20.35 -9.81 25.46
N LEU A 598 -20.55 -9.80 24.14
CA LEU A 598 -20.09 -8.70 23.28
C LEU A 598 -20.65 -7.32 23.64
N ASN A 599 -21.87 -7.28 24.15
CA ASN A 599 -22.55 -6.04 24.58
C ASN A 599 -22.35 -5.69 26.06
N ASN A 600 -21.47 -6.41 26.79
CA ASN A 600 -21.18 -6.10 28.18
C ASN A 600 -20.15 -4.95 28.28
N PRO A 601 -20.44 -3.86 29.04
CA PRO A 601 -19.50 -2.74 29.19
C PRO A 601 -18.11 -3.16 29.68
N LYS A 602 -18.04 -4.16 30.57
CA LYS A 602 -16.75 -4.64 31.10
C LYS A 602 -15.94 -5.43 30.05
N THR A 603 -16.59 -6.12 29.12
CA THR A 603 -15.95 -6.73 27.97
C THR A 603 -15.31 -5.62 27.10
N HIS A 604 -16.04 -4.53 26.86
CA HIS A 604 -15.53 -3.37 26.12
C HIS A 604 -14.36 -2.68 26.83
N GLU A 605 -14.41 -2.53 28.15
CA GLU A 605 -13.31 -1.94 28.93
C GLU A 605 -12.02 -2.78 28.80
N LEU A 606 -12.14 -4.10 28.92
CA LEU A 606 -11.00 -5.02 28.76
C LEU A 606 -10.45 -5.00 27.33
N THR A 607 -11.32 -5.01 26.33
CA THR A 607 -10.94 -4.90 24.92
C THR A 607 -10.24 -3.57 24.63
N ALA A 608 -10.77 -2.45 25.14
CA ALA A 608 -10.17 -1.13 25.02
C ALA A 608 -8.79 -1.06 25.73
N ALA A 609 -8.61 -1.74 26.84
CA ALA A 609 -7.33 -1.82 27.55
C ALA A 609 -6.26 -2.54 26.70
N VAL A 610 -6.62 -3.57 25.93
CA VAL A 610 -5.75 -4.25 24.97
C VAL A 610 -5.44 -3.33 23.79
N LEU A 611 -6.49 -2.81 23.13
CA LEU A 611 -6.37 -1.97 21.95
C LEU A 611 -5.67 -0.63 22.22
N GLY A 612 -5.69 -0.18 23.47
CA GLY A 612 -4.97 1.01 23.91
C GLY A 612 -3.45 0.83 23.99
N ARG A 613 -2.87 -0.32 23.72
CA ARG A 613 -1.44 -0.61 23.81
C ARG A 613 -0.80 -0.82 22.46
N ALA A 614 0.44 -0.37 22.30
CA ALA A 614 1.24 -0.59 21.10
C ALA A 614 1.74 -2.04 21.06
N LEU A 615 0.91 -2.93 20.57
CA LEU A 615 1.18 -4.35 20.42
C LEU A 615 1.02 -4.75 18.95
N PRO A 616 1.96 -4.41 18.06
CA PRO A 616 1.80 -4.60 16.62
C PRO A 616 1.72 -6.09 16.22
N ASN A 617 2.19 -6.98 17.09
CA ASN A 617 2.18 -8.43 16.88
C ASN A 617 1.04 -9.15 17.62
N ARG A 618 0.04 -8.43 18.13
CA ARG A 618 -1.10 -9.06 18.81
C ARG A 618 -2.05 -9.73 17.84
N CYS A 619 -2.65 -10.82 18.27
CA CYS A 619 -3.93 -11.31 17.82
C CYS A 619 -4.94 -11.10 18.94
N LEU A 620 -6.13 -10.60 18.67
CA LEU A 620 -7.18 -10.37 19.67
C LEU A 620 -8.43 -11.16 19.29
N SER A 621 -8.97 -11.91 20.22
CA SER A 621 -10.28 -12.53 20.09
C SER A 621 -11.20 -12.07 21.21
N VAL A 622 -12.39 -11.60 20.85
CA VAL A 622 -13.48 -11.35 21.80
C VAL A 622 -14.53 -12.43 21.58
N VAL A 623 -14.69 -13.35 22.53
CA VAL A 623 -15.49 -14.55 22.36
C VAL A 623 -16.61 -14.64 23.36
N SER A 624 -17.74 -15.26 22.94
CA SER A 624 -18.87 -15.54 23.81
C SER A 624 -18.45 -16.46 24.98
N PRO A 625 -19.09 -16.32 26.17
CA PRO A 625 -18.89 -17.25 27.29
C PRO A 625 -19.14 -18.72 26.95
N ASP A 626 -19.95 -18.97 25.94
CA ASP A 626 -20.35 -20.34 25.51
C ASP A 626 -19.38 -20.91 24.44
N GLU A 627 -18.36 -20.11 24.03
CA GLU A 627 -17.38 -20.56 23.03
C GLU A 627 -16.56 -21.74 23.56
N GLN A 628 -16.48 -22.79 22.75
CA GLN A 628 -15.68 -23.98 23.04
C GLN A 628 -14.42 -23.98 22.19
N PHE A 629 -13.28 -24.00 22.84
CA PHE A 629 -12.00 -24.15 22.15
C PHE A 629 -11.68 -25.64 21.93
N PRO A 630 -11.16 -26.03 20.76
CA PRO A 630 -10.86 -27.45 20.48
C PRO A 630 -9.82 -28.00 21.45
N GLU A 631 -9.84 -29.34 21.60
CA GLU A 631 -8.80 -30.05 22.35
C GLU A 631 -7.42 -29.78 21.73
N GLY A 632 -6.43 -29.49 22.55
CA GLY A 632 -5.10 -29.07 22.08
C GLY A 632 -4.93 -27.54 21.91
N HIS A 633 -6.01 -26.77 21.84
CA HIS A 633 -5.91 -25.32 21.89
C HIS A 633 -5.54 -24.85 23.31
N PRO A 634 -4.63 -23.87 23.51
CA PRO A 634 -4.21 -23.40 24.84
C PRO A 634 -5.38 -22.95 25.73
N MET A 635 -6.48 -22.52 25.12
CA MET A 635 -7.69 -22.06 25.80
C MET A 635 -8.72 -23.16 26.09
N HIS A 636 -8.42 -24.42 25.77
CA HIS A 636 -9.36 -25.52 26.06
C HIS A 636 -9.75 -25.54 27.53
N GLY A 637 -11.07 -25.57 27.82
CA GLY A 637 -11.61 -25.55 29.17
C GLY A 637 -11.51 -24.22 29.93
N LYS A 638 -11.03 -23.12 29.30
CA LYS A 638 -11.03 -21.78 29.92
C LYS A 638 -12.38 -21.10 29.78
N THR A 639 -12.80 -20.39 30.82
CA THR A 639 -14.13 -19.74 30.92
C THR A 639 -13.98 -18.38 31.62
N MET A 640 -15.08 -17.64 31.73
CA MET A 640 -15.18 -16.49 32.62
C MET A 640 -14.94 -16.89 34.07
N VAL A 641 -14.30 -16.08 34.88
CA VAL A 641 -14.07 -16.29 36.29
C VAL A 641 -15.09 -15.51 37.11
N ASN A 642 -15.75 -16.17 38.03
CA ASN A 642 -16.82 -15.60 38.90
C ASN A 642 -17.90 -14.85 38.11
N GLY A 643 -18.28 -15.35 36.94
CA GLY A 643 -19.27 -14.71 36.06
C GLY A 643 -18.87 -13.33 35.50
N GLN A 644 -17.60 -12.95 35.60
CA GLN A 644 -17.07 -11.66 35.09
C GLN A 644 -16.30 -11.87 33.80
N PRO A 645 -16.42 -10.93 32.83
CA PRO A 645 -15.56 -10.92 31.65
C PRO A 645 -14.09 -11.04 32.02
N THR A 646 -13.37 -11.91 31.33
CA THR A 646 -12.02 -12.35 31.73
C THR A 646 -11.10 -12.37 30.49
N VAL A 647 -9.89 -11.85 30.67
CA VAL A 647 -8.84 -11.91 29.63
C VAL A 647 -7.84 -13.01 29.99
N TYR A 648 -7.45 -13.77 28.97
CA TYR A 648 -6.29 -14.65 29.00
C TYR A 648 -5.27 -14.19 27.99
N VAL A 649 -4.01 -14.16 28.38
CA VAL A 649 -2.87 -13.84 27.50
C VAL A 649 -2.18 -15.15 27.19
N CYS A 650 -2.30 -15.56 25.94
CA CYS A 650 -1.61 -16.76 25.43
C CYS A 650 -0.37 -16.33 24.69
N GLN A 651 0.77 -16.89 25.04
CA GLN A 651 2.01 -16.71 24.28
C GLN A 651 2.65 -18.09 24.10
N ARG A 652 2.71 -18.53 22.85
CA ARG A 652 3.07 -19.91 22.52
C ARG A 652 2.14 -20.90 23.23
N GLN A 653 2.69 -21.86 23.98
CA GLN A 653 1.91 -22.87 24.75
C GLN A 653 1.54 -22.43 26.17
N THR A 654 1.93 -21.20 26.58
CA THR A 654 1.65 -20.70 27.93
C THR A 654 0.41 -19.82 27.96
N VAL A 655 -0.41 -19.96 28.99
CA VAL A 655 -1.61 -19.15 29.22
C VAL A 655 -1.46 -18.47 30.58
N SER A 656 -1.72 -17.15 30.64
CA SER A 656 -1.68 -16.38 31.89
C SER A 656 -2.70 -16.85 32.89
N ALA A 657 -2.56 -16.44 34.15
CA ALA A 657 -3.69 -16.40 35.09
C ALA A 657 -4.81 -15.52 34.52
N PRO A 658 -6.10 -15.80 34.89
CA PRO A 658 -7.24 -15.01 34.43
C PRO A 658 -7.16 -13.55 34.94
N ILE A 659 -7.49 -12.59 34.07
CA ILE A 659 -7.42 -11.16 34.38
C ILE A 659 -8.80 -10.54 34.12
N SER A 660 -9.45 -9.97 35.15
CA SER A 660 -10.75 -9.31 35.03
C SER A 660 -10.68 -7.80 35.32
N ASN A 661 -9.48 -7.26 35.63
CA ASN A 661 -9.27 -5.85 35.91
C ASN A 661 -8.52 -5.16 34.77
N PRO A 662 -9.11 -4.12 34.13
CA PRO A 662 -8.47 -3.43 33.00
C PRO A 662 -7.14 -2.74 33.34
N VAL A 663 -6.98 -2.26 34.62
CA VAL A 663 -5.75 -1.60 35.07
C VAL A 663 -4.63 -2.63 35.18
N THR A 664 -4.88 -3.77 35.83
CA THR A 664 -3.94 -4.90 35.94
C THR A 664 -3.51 -5.40 34.55
N LEU A 665 -4.49 -5.57 33.64
CA LEU A 665 -4.22 -5.95 32.26
C LEU A 665 -3.31 -4.92 31.58
N SER A 666 -3.62 -3.64 31.70
CA SER A 666 -2.83 -2.56 31.12
C SER A 666 -1.40 -2.50 31.65
N GLN A 667 -1.21 -2.77 32.94
CA GLN A 667 0.12 -2.84 33.57
C GLN A 667 0.92 -4.04 33.04
N MET A 668 0.28 -5.21 32.96
CA MET A 668 0.91 -6.43 32.43
C MET A 668 1.37 -6.25 30.96
N LEU A 669 0.57 -5.58 30.15
CA LEU A 669 0.86 -5.33 28.73
C LEU A 669 1.89 -4.18 28.50
N GLN A 670 2.34 -3.48 29.54
CA GLN A 670 3.41 -2.46 29.47
C GLN A 670 4.80 -3.07 29.47
N LEU A 671 4.96 -4.30 29.91
CA LEU A 671 6.27 -4.97 29.97
C LEU A 671 6.77 -5.25 28.53
N PRO A 672 8.07 -5.02 28.26
CA PRO A 672 8.63 -5.36 26.96
C PRO A 672 8.49 -6.87 26.75
N GLN A 673 7.69 -7.23 25.78
CA GLN A 673 7.53 -8.61 25.34
C GLN A 673 8.76 -8.99 24.53
N ARG A 674 9.83 -9.40 25.22
CA ARG A 674 11.06 -9.86 24.59
C ARG A 674 10.81 -11.23 23.97
N PRO A 675 10.98 -11.41 22.64
CA PRO A 675 11.18 -12.74 22.10
C PRO A 675 12.43 -13.32 22.76
N GLN A 676 12.35 -14.52 23.30
CA GLN A 676 13.56 -15.16 23.81
C GLN A 676 14.45 -15.53 22.62
N PRO A 677 15.77 -15.28 22.68
CA PRO A 677 16.70 -15.67 21.63
C PRO A 677 16.61 -17.18 21.37
N GLY A 678 16.44 -17.58 20.12
CA GLY A 678 16.56 -18.97 19.68
C GLY A 678 15.28 -19.79 19.60
N ALA A 679 14.09 -19.19 19.75
CA ALA A 679 12.85 -19.95 19.63
C ALA A 679 12.20 -19.70 18.25
N LEU A 680 12.42 -20.63 17.34
CA LEU A 680 11.55 -20.82 16.17
C LEU A 680 10.19 -21.37 16.64
N PRO A 681 9.07 -21.10 15.94
CA PRO A 681 7.82 -21.81 16.17
C PRO A 681 8.06 -23.32 16.02
N GLN A 682 7.79 -24.12 17.08
CA GLN A 682 7.81 -25.58 17.01
C GLN A 682 6.56 -26.10 16.32
#